data_fc969f102460fdb16bb611f290eaad4d
#
_entry.id   fc969f102460fdb16bb611f290eaad4d
#
_cell.length_a   1.000
_cell.length_b   1.000
_cell.length_c   1.000
_cell.angle_alpha   90.00
_cell.angle_beta   90.00
_cell.angle_gamma   90.00
#
_symmetry.space_group_name_H-M   'P 1'
#
loop_
_entity.id
_entity.type
_entity.pdbx_description
1 polymer ?
#
loop_
_entity_poly.entity_id
_entity_poly.type
_entity_poly.pdbx_seq_one_letter_code
_entity_poly.pdbx_strand_id
1 'polypeptide(L)'
;MFSQDFFQKLTLPDLDNVTQCIRGLSRSTVISMGAIAAATTYYVAMRPKALPPICDLQMQSVEIPGGEFIHQSVLLNGDNLLTHFYDDARTLYEFFLRGARVSNDGPFLGSRKPKCAYEWMSYKEVMERSENLGSAFLHKQHSKTTDANIGIFSQNRPEWTIIELACYTYSLVSVPLYDTLGAEAINYIIDKASISTIVCDVADKVKMVLECVKDRKHTVKTIVMMATPSDELVGRGELAGIHILSLREMEAIGKANYRRPVPPQPDDMAVICFTSGTTGNPKGALLTHANIVSNCSAFIKLTQVNCPLGPGDVHVSFLPLAHMFERVVQGVMIVQGARIGYFQGDIRLLMDDLSTLKPTVFPVVPRLLNRMYDKIFGQANTPLKRWFLDFAFRKKEAEMSKGIMRRNSIWDRLVFKKVQATVGGRVRLMITGAAPISPDVLTFLRAALGCQFYEGYGQTECTAGCTMTMPGDWTAGHVGAPLPCNNIKLVDVAQMNYLAINGEGEVCVKGPNVFLGYLNDPEKTAEALDAEGWLHTGDIAKWLPNGTLKIVDRKKHIFKLAQGEYIAPEKIENVYVRSDAVAQVFVHGDSLQAYLVAVVVLDPDFLSAWTKRTMKVDGSYDALCSRADVKAAILKDMVRLGKESGLKSFEQVKAIYIHSEMFSVNNGLLTPTLKAKRNELRQYFRSQIDELYAGINKS
;
A
#
# COMPACT_ATOMS: atom_id res chain seq x y z
N MET A 1 33.45 -17.54 -12.27
CA MET A 1 34.77 -18.16 -12.00
C MET A 1 35.59 -18.07 -13.27
N PHE A 2 36.27 -16.94 -13.49
CA PHE A 2 37.30 -16.88 -14.51
C PHE A 2 38.60 -17.26 -13.81
N SER A 3 39.22 -18.37 -14.26
CA SER A 3 40.43 -18.91 -13.67
C SER A 3 41.59 -17.92 -13.80
N GLN A 4 42.48 -17.90 -12.81
CA GLN A 4 43.74 -17.11 -12.81
C GLN A 4 44.57 -17.33 -14.08
N ASP A 5 44.39 -18.46 -14.81
CA ASP A 5 45.09 -18.79 -16.06
C ASP A 5 44.68 -17.91 -17.25
N PHE A 6 43.53 -17.20 -17.21
CA PHE A 6 43.15 -16.32 -18.32
C PHE A 6 43.96 -15.02 -18.34
N PHE A 7 44.36 -14.53 -17.15
CA PHE A 7 45.20 -13.31 -17.04
C PHE A 7 46.69 -13.55 -17.29
N GLN A 8 47.19 -14.77 -17.17
CA GLN A 8 48.59 -15.09 -17.46
C GLN A 8 48.91 -15.22 -18.96
N LYS A 9 47.89 -15.32 -19.84
CA LYS A 9 48.07 -15.40 -21.30
C LYS A 9 47.87 -14.07 -22.02
N LEU A 10 47.55 -12.99 -21.34
CA LEU A 10 47.56 -11.65 -21.91
C LEU A 10 49.00 -11.09 -21.86
N THR A 11 49.84 -11.53 -22.80
CA THR A 11 51.05 -10.77 -23.07
C THR A 11 50.62 -9.40 -23.57
N LEU A 12 50.97 -8.37 -22.85
CA LEU A 12 50.81 -6.99 -23.32
C LEU A 12 51.54 -6.88 -24.69
N PRO A 13 50.86 -6.36 -25.73
CA PRO A 13 51.53 -6.14 -27.00
C PRO A 13 52.76 -5.24 -26.76
N ASP A 14 53.84 -5.61 -27.36
CA ASP A 14 55.10 -4.85 -27.30
C ASP A 14 54.81 -3.40 -27.65
N LEU A 15 54.95 -2.49 -26.70
CA LEU A 15 54.62 -1.07 -26.84
C LEU A 15 55.41 -0.41 -27.99
N ASP A 16 56.58 -0.93 -28.30
CA ASP A 16 57.42 -0.43 -29.39
C ASP A 16 56.84 -0.79 -30.75
N ASN A 17 56.30 -2.02 -30.92
CA ASN A 17 55.62 -2.42 -32.14
C ASN A 17 54.32 -1.65 -32.36
N VAL A 18 53.52 -1.39 -31.30
CA VAL A 18 52.31 -0.56 -31.39
C VAL A 18 52.63 0.89 -31.76
N THR A 19 53.70 1.43 -31.17
CA THR A 19 54.17 2.80 -31.48
C THR A 19 54.67 2.94 -32.93
N GLN A 20 55.33 1.92 -33.44
CA GLN A 20 55.79 1.88 -34.82
C GLN A 20 54.64 1.76 -35.83
N CYS A 21 53.65 0.93 -35.55
CA CYS A 21 52.41 0.86 -36.37
C CYS A 21 51.63 2.17 -36.37
N ILE A 22 51.53 2.88 -35.26
CA ILE A 22 50.84 4.16 -35.15
C ILE A 22 51.59 5.26 -35.94
N ARG A 23 52.91 5.26 -35.95
CA ARG A 23 53.76 6.23 -36.73
C ARG A 23 53.62 6.07 -38.24
N GLY A 24 53.24 4.87 -38.72
CA GLY A 24 52.97 4.62 -40.15
C GLY A 24 51.58 5.01 -40.66
N LEU A 25 50.67 5.39 -39.75
CA LEU A 25 49.32 5.77 -40.12
C LEU A 25 49.19 7.24 -40.44
N SER A 26 48.28 7.59 -41.38
CA SER A 26 47.97 8.99 -41.67
C SER A 26 47.41 9.71 -40.43
N ARG A 27 47.64 11.02 -40.28
CA ARG A 27 47.08 11.82 -39.16
C ARG A 27 45.57 11.68 -39.07
N SER A 28 44.87 11.61 -40.19
CA SER A 28 43.40 11.41 -40.21
C SER A 28 42.99 10.05 -39.65
N THR A 29 43.73 8.98 -39.95
CA THR A 29 43.49 7.63 -39.42
C THR A 29 43.71 7.56 -37.91
N VAL A 30 44.76 8.17 -37.39
CA VAL A 30 45.04 8.24 -35.96
C VAL A 30 43.96 9.02 -35.21
N ILE A 31 43.52 10.17 -35.74
CA ILE A 31 42.41 10.96 -35.16
C ILE A 31 41.10 10.13 -35.18
N SER A 32 40.80 9.47 -36.30
CA SER A 32 39.59 8.63 -36.40
C SER A 32 39.61 7.44 -35.40
N MET A 33 40.76 6.78 -35.27
CA MET A 33 40.92 5.70 -34.28
C MET A 33 40.81 6.23 -32.85
N GLY A 34 41.38 7.37 -32.53
CA GLY A 34 41.25 8.05 -31.25
C GLY A 34 39.80 8.43 -30.95
N ALA A 35 39.10 8.97 -31.94
CA ALA A 35 37.67 9.31 -31.81
C ALA A 35 36.78 8.06 -31.60
N ILE A 36 37.05 6.98 -32.31
CA ILE A 36 36.36 5.69 -32.15
C ILE A 36 36.66 5.10 -30.78
N ALA A 37 37.93 5.11 -30.36
CA ALA A 37 38.32 4.61 -29.03
C ALA A 37 37.67 5.44 -27.91
N ALA A 38 37.68 6.77 -28.04
CA ALA A 38 37.01 7.67 -27.07
C ALA A 38 35.48 7.45 -27.05
N ALA A 39 34.87 7.32 -28.23
CA ALA A 39 33.43 7.04 -28.34
C ALA A 39 33.07 5.65 -27.76
N THR A 40 33.93 4.65 -28.00
CA THR A 40 33.75 3.30 -27.46
C THR A 40 33.93 3.28 -25.94
N THR A 41 34.98 3.94 -25.43
CA THR A 41 35.22 4.09 -23.99
C THR A 41 34.07 4.85 -23.32
N TYR A 42 33.63 5.94 -23.92
CA TYR A 42 32.46 6.70 -23.47
C TYR A 42 31.20 5.81 -23.47
N TYR A 43 30.96 5.07 -24.55
CA TYR A 43 29.82 4.13 -24.65
C TYR A 43 29.86 3.05 -23.58
N VAL A 44 31.01 2.43 -23.34
CA VAL A 44 31.22 1.39 -22.33
C VAL A 44 31.09 1.99 -20.92
N ALA A 45 31.66 3.17 -20.67
CA ALA A 45 31.58 3.85 -19.37
C ALA A 45 30.16 4.33 -19.07
N MET A 46 29.41 4.74 -20.10
CA MET A 46 28.02 5.20 -19.98
C MET A 46 26.99 4.08 -20.14
N ARG A 47 27.43 2.85 -20.36
CA ARG A 47 26.54 1.70 -20.48
C ARG A 47 25.77 1.50 -19.15
N PRO A 48 24.44 1.48 -19.20
CA PRO A 48 23.65 1.30 -18.01
C PRO A 48 24.00 -0.06 -17.36
N LYS A 49 24.27 -0.05 -16.06
CA LYS A 49 24.55 -1.26 -15.29
C LYS A 49 23.24 -1.88 -14.85
N ALA A 50 23.17 -3.21 -14.95
CA ALA A 50 22.09 -3.98 -14.34
C ALA A 50 22.20 -3.90 -12.81
N LEU A 51 21.06 -3.80 -12.15
CA LEU A 51 20.99 -3.95 -10.70
C LEU A 51 21.13 -5.45 -10.38
N PRO A 52 22.10 -5.84 -9.56
CA PRO A 52 22.22 -7.23 -9.16
C PRO A 52 21.01 -7.62 -8.32
N PRO A 53 20.37 -8.77 -8.57
CA PRO A 53 19.36 -9.29 -7.67
C PRO A 53 20.00 -9.59 -6.30
N ILE A 54 19.20 -9.47 -5.22
CA ILE A 54 19.68 -9.71 -3.85
C ILE A 54 19.70 -11.20 -3.49
N CYS A 55 19.10 -12.04 -4.32
CA CYS A 55 19.05 -13.49 -4.20
C CYS A 55 18.96 -14.13 -5.59
N ASP A 56 19.00 -15.46 -5.65
CA ASP A 56 18.63 -16.19 -6.86
C ASP A 56 17.13 -16.03 -7.12
N LEU A 57 16.78 -15.38 -8.23
CA LEU A 57 15.39 -15.12 -8.60
C LEU A 57 14.60 -16.40 -9.00
N GLN A 58 15.28 -17.51 -9.22
CA GLN A 58 14.65 -18.82 -9.44
C GLN A 58 14.34 -19.55 -8.12
N MET A 59 14.86 -19.05 -6.98
CA MET A 59 14.63 -19.60 -5.65
C MET A 59 14.55 -18.47 -4.63
N GLN A 60 13.39 -17.81 -4.54
CA GLN A 60 13.19 -16.62 -3.70
C GLN A 60 12.72 -16.94 -2.28
N SER A 61 12.31 -18.17 -2.02
CA SER A 61 12.03 -18.70 -0.68
C SER A 61 12.63 -20.10 -0.53
N VAL A 62 12.86 -20.52 0.71
CA VAL A 62 13.38 -21.84 1.05
C VAL A 62 12.34 -22.56 1.89
N GLU A 63 12.05 -23.81 1.54
CA GLU A 63 11.23 -24.71 2.36
C GLU A 63 12.05 -25.20 3.55
N ILE A 64 11.49 -25.06 4.77
CA ILE A 64 12.11 -25.55 6.00
C ILE A 64 11.88 -27.06 6.10
N PRO A 65 12.92 -27.87 6.37
CA PRO A 65 12.75 -29.31 6.59
C PRO A 65 11.80 -29.60 7.75
N GLY A 66 10.87 -30.54 7.56
CA GLY A 66 9.91 -30.94 8.60
C GLY A 66 8.55 -31.39 8.11
N GLY A 67 8.29 -31.33 6.80
CA GLY A 67 7.10 -31.92 6.17
C GLY A 67 5.81 -31.10 6.21
N GLU A 68 5.87 -29.83 6.67
CA GLU A 68 4.69 -28.94 6.73
C GLU A 68 4.64 -27.91 5.59
N PHE A 69 5.53 -28.02 4.59
CA PHE A 69 5.64 -27.07 3.47
C PHE A 69 5.79 -25.61 3.91
N ILE A 70 6.58 -25.38 4.98
CA ILE A 70 6.84 -24.06 5.52
C ILE A 70 7.92 -23.37 4.70
N HIS A 71 7.64 -22.20 4.18
CA HIS A 71 8.57 -21.36 3.44
C HIS A 71 9.07 -20.19 4.28
N GLN A 72 10.36 -19.91 4.18
CA GLN A 72 11.00 -18.72 4.78
C GLN A 72 11.78 -17.92 3.74
N SER A 73 12.15 -16.70 4.10
CA SER A 73 12.95 -15.82 3.26
C SER A 73 14.38 -16.33 3.07
N VAL A 74 14.85 -16.35 1.82
CA VAL A 74 16.27 -16.64 1.50
C VAL A 74 17.26 -15.58 2.05
N LEU A 75 16.76 -14.45 2.55
CA LEU A 75 17.57 -13.39 3.13
C LEU A 75 17.95 -13.66 4.60
N LEU A 76 17.45 -14.74 5.19
CA LEU A 76 17.81 -15.16 6.54
C LEU A 76 19.12 -15.96 6.54
N ASN A 77 19.89 -15.78 7.60
CA ASN A 77 21.07 -16.59 7.87
C ASN A 77 20.71 -17.62 8.97
N GLY A 78 20.13 -18.76 8.56
CA GLY A 78 19.62 -19.78 9.48
C GLY A 78 18.12 -19.61 9.78
N ASP A 79 17.65 -20.26 10.86
CA ASP A 79 16.22 -20.43 11.16
C ASP A 79 15.60 -19.26 11.96
N ASN A 80 16.43 -18.32 12.42
CA ASN A 80 15.97 -17.21 13.26
C ASN A 80 15.33 -16.10 12.43
N LEU A 81 14.05 -15.85 12.68
CA LEU A 81 13.31 -14.74 12.09
C LEU A 81 13.85 -13.39 12.56
N LEU A 82 13.79 -12.40 11.65
CA LEU A 82 14.27 -11.05 11.94
C LEU A 82 13.30 -10.31 12.87
N THR A 83 13.74 -9.98 14.07
CA THR A 83 12.98 -9.19 15.06
C THR A 83 13.25 -7.69 14.94
N HIS A 84 14.47 -7.30 14.64
CA HIS A 84 14.91 -5.91 14.47
C HIS A 84 16.11 -5.85 13.53
N PHE A 85 16.32 -4.73 12.87
CA PHE A 85 17.44 -4.50 11.96
C PHE A 85 18.59 -3.72 12.63
N TYR A 86 18.24 -2.82 13.53
CA TYR A 86 19.18 -2.00 14.29
C TYR A 86 19.13 -2.38 15.75
N ASP A 87 20.28 -2.69 16.35
CA ASP A 87 20.39 -3.07 17.77
C ASP A 87 20.00 -1.93 18.72
N ASP A 88 20.13 -0.69 18.27
CA ASP A 88 19.82 0.53 19.01
C ASP A 88 18.41 1.08 18.73
N ALA A 89 17.54 0.27 18.07
CA ALA A 89 16.19 0.69 17.74
C ALA A 89 15.23 -0.52 17.72
N ARG A 90 14.74 -0.92 18.89
CA ARG A 90 13.86 -2.07 19.14
C ARG A 90 12.42 -1.69 19.43
N THR A 91 12.17 -0.38 19.63
CA THR A 91 10.83 0.20 19.83
C THR A 91 10.59 1.35 18.86
N LEU A 92 9.34 1.77 18.69
CA LEU A 92 9.01 2.92 17.83
C LEU A 92 9.54 4.25 18.43
N TYR A 93 9.67 4.34 19.75
CA TYR A 93 10.37 5.45 20.38
C TYR A 93 11.85 5.49 19.99
N GLU A 94 12.53 4.36 20.05
CA GLU A 94 13.95 4.27 19.64
C GLU A 94 14.13 4.50 18.13
N PHE A 95 13.15 4.13 17.29
CA PHE A 95 13.11 4.51 15.87
C PHE A 95 13.21 6.02 15.72
N PHE A 96 12.42 6.76 16.49
CA PHE A 96 12.44 8.23 16.48
C PHE A 96 13.77 8.80 16.94
N LEU A 97 14.33 8.31 18.06
CA LEU A 97 15.64 8.74 18.55
C LEU A 97 16.75 8.48 17.53
N ARG A 98 16.73 7.29 16.90
CA ARG A 98 17.70 6.97 15.86
C ARG A 98 17.55 7.89 14.67
N GLY A 99 16.32 8.16 14.20
CA GLY A 99 16.03 9.09 13.11
C GLY A 99 16.57 10.49 13.36
N ALA A 100 16.35 11.03 14.54
CA ALA A 100 16.89 12.32 14.95
C ALA A 100 18.44 12.34 14.88
N ARG A 101 19.08 11.27 15.36
CA ARG A 101 20.54 11.14 15.35
C ARG A 101 21.10 11.03 13.92
N VAL A 102 20.58 10.12 13.09
CA VAL A 102 21.12 9.87 11.74
C VAL A 102 20.82 11.00 10.75
N SER A 103 19.77 11.78 10.97
CA SER A 103 19.46 12.99 10.20
C SER A 103 20.26 14.21 10.65
N ASN A 104 20.97 14.14 11.77
CA ASN A 104 21.63 15.28 12.40
C ASN A 104 20.63 16.44 12.63
N ASP A 105 19.50 16.14 13.25
CA ASP A 105 18.38 17.07 13.49
C ASP A 105 17.83 17.72 12.18
N GLY A 106 17.81 16.96 11.12
CA GLY A 106 17.34 17.43 9.82
C GLY A 106 15.82 17.69 9.76
N PRO A 107 15.33 18.22 8.62
CA PRO A 107 13.90 18.37 8.36
C PRO A 107 13.18 17.02 8.45
N PHE A 108 12.03 17.00 9.13
CA PHE A 108 11.29 15.76 9.40
C PHE A 108 9.86 15.80 8.88
N LEU A 109 8.95 16.56 9.52
CA LEU A 109 7.55 16.64 9.13
C LEU A 109 7.27 17.90 8.34
N GLY A 110 6.73 17.76 7.15
CA GLY A 110 6.44 18.87 6.24
C GLY A 110 4.97 18.97 5.88
N SER A 111 4.42 20.18 5.90
CA SER A 111 3.08 20.49 5.40
C SER A 111 3.11 21.77 4.59
N ARG A 112 2.06 22.04 3.82
CA ARG A 112 1.95 23.26 3.04
C ARG A 112 0.52 23.80 2.99
N LYS A 113 0.41 25.08 2.77
CA LYS A 113 -0.83 25.73 2.35
C LYS A 113 -0.97 25.64 0.80
N PRO A 114 -2.19 25.78 0.27
CA PRO A 114 -2.40 25.84 -1.18
C PRO A 114 -1.47 26.85 -1.86
N LYS A 115 -0.83 26.41 -2.94
CA LYS A 115 0.11 27.22 -3.74
C LYS A 115 1.41 27.66 -3.02
N CYS A 116 1.67 27.18 -1.81
CA CYS A 116 2.91 27.45 -1.07
C CYS A 116 3.88 26.27 -1.18
N ALA A 117 5.14 26.51 -0.86
CA ALA A 117 6.14 25.46 -0.65
C ALA A 117 5.87 24.71 0.66
N TYR A 118 6.47 23.54 0.84
CA TYR A 118 6.44 22.81 2.11
C TYR A 118 7.25 23.55 3.17
N GLU A 119 6.65 23.71 4.35
CA GLU A 119 7.29 24.14 5.58
C GLU A 119 7.63 22.92 6.42
N TRP A 120 8.83 22.86 6.97
CA TRP A 120 9.38 21.69 7.63
C TRP A 120 9.69 21.94 9.09
N MET A 121 9.22 21.05 9.97
CA MET A 121 9.70 20.94 11.34
C MET A 121 10.90 20.00 11.40
N SER A 122 11.88 20.30 12.25
CA SER A 122 13.01 19.41 12.50
C SER A 122 12.64 18.25 13.42
N TYR A 123 13.49 17.22 13.47
CA TYR A 123 13.33 16.11 14.42
C TYR A 123 13.27 16.60 15.87
N LYS A 124 14.11 17.59 16.24
CA LYS A 124 14.17 18.17 17.59
C LYS A 124 12.90 18.95 17.94
N GLU A 125 12.37 19.75 17.02
CA GLU A 125 11.11 20.45 17.22
C GLU A 125 9.96 19.48 17.46
N VAL A 126 9.89 18.39 16.68
CA VAL A 126 8.87 17.36 16.86
C VAL A 126 9.06 16.62 18.18
N MET A 127 10.31 16.37 18.61
CA MET A 127 10.63 15.74 19.90
C MET A 127 10.12 16.61 21.07
N GLU A 128 10.45 17.90 21.08
CA GLU A 128 9.97 18.84 22.12
C GLU A 128 8.43 18.87 22.18
N ARG A 129 7.76 18.95 21.03
CA ARG A 129 6.29 18.96 20.97
C ARG A 129 5.69 17.64 21.47
N SER A 130 6.29 16.50 21.10
CA SER A 130 5.84 15.18 21.52
C SER A 130 6.02 14.97 23.03
N GLU A 131 7.15 15.41 23.59
CA GLU A 131 7.38 15.35 25.03
C GLU A 131 6.42 16.25 25.81
N ASN A 132 6.17 17.46 25.34
CA ASN A 132 5.19 18.36 25.96
C ASN A 132 3.79 17.73 25.93
N LEU A 133 3.37 17.20 24.77
CA LEU A 133 2.04 16.62 24.60
C LEU A 133 1.87 15.35 25.47
N GLY A 134 2.85 14.45 25.48
CA GLY A 134 2.82 13.25 26.32
C GLY A 134 2.81 13.56 27.81
N SER A 135 3.58 14.57 28.24
CA SER A 135 3.52 15.11 29.62
C SER A 135 2.12 15.61 29.99
N ALA A 136 1.44 16.28 29.04
CA ALA A 136 0.05 16.73 29.23
C ALA A 136 -0.93 15.56 29.33
N PHE A 137 -0.78 14.55 28.50
CA PHE A 137 -1.63 13.34 28.59
C PHE A 137 -1.51 12.70 29.96
N LEU A 138 -0.30 12.50 30.46
CA LEU A 138 -0.07 11.94 31.81
C LEU A 138 -0.57 12.87 32.93
N HIS A 139 -0.51 14.18 32.74
CA HIS A 139 -1.01 15.15 33.74
C HIS A 139 -2.55 15.14 33.83
N LYS A 140 -3.23 15.05 32.68
CA LYS A 140 -4.70 15.03 32.60
C LYS A 140 -5.31 13.67 32.98
N GLN A 141 -4.52 12.61 32.89
CA GLN A 141 -4.96 11.29 33.34
C GLN A 141 -4.74 11.18 34.84
N HIS A 142 -5.83 11.17 35.60
CA HIS A 142 -5.79 11.00 37.05
C HIS A 142 -5.44 9.56 37.49
N SER A 143 -5.09 8.69 36.57
CA SER A 143 -4.71 7.30 36.78
C SER A 143 -3.20 7.13 36.72
N LYS A 144 -2.63 6.44 37.68
CA LYS A 144 -1.21 6.01 37.69
C LYS A 144 -0.91 4.87 36.72
N THR A 145 -1.88 4.46 35.88
CA THR A 145 -1.76 3.35 34.95
C THR A 145 -1.33 3.88 33.58
N THR A 146 -0.32 3.23 33.03
CA THR A 146 0.23 3.43 31.68
C THR A 146 -0.74 3.00 30.56
N ASP A 147 -1.92 2.53 30.89
CA ASP A 147 -2.87 1.89 29.95
C ASP A 147 -3.88 2.87 29.34
N ALA A 148 -3.53 4.15 29.21
CA ALA A 148 -4.44 5.11 28.62
C ALA A 148 -4.40 5.05 27.10
N ASN A 149 -5.53 4.68 26.52
CA ASN A 149 -5.74 4.64 25.09
C ASN A 149 -6.08 6.03 24.55
N ILE A 150 -5.27 6.55 23.63
CA ILE A 150 -5.44 7.84 22.98
C ILE A 150 -6.04 7.64 21.60
N GLY A 151 -7.28 8.09 21.41
CA GLY A 151 -7.95 8.09 20.13
C GLY A 151 -7.41 9.18 19.21
N ILE A 152 -7.14 8.88 17.94
CA ILE A 152 -6.73 9.86 16.94
C ILE A 152 -7.72 9.82 15.78
N PHE A 153 -8.58 10.83 15.68
CA PHE A 153 -9.62 10.97 14.68
C PHE A 153 -9.32 12.14 13.75
N SER A 154 -8.46 11.90 12.76
CA SER A 154 -7.91 12.96 11.91
C SER A 154 -7.55 12.43 10.52
N GLN A 155 -7.43 13.34 9.56
CA GLN A 155 -6.70 13.09 8.33
C GLN A 155 -5.19 13.09 8.59
N ASN A 156 -4.40 12.61 7.60
CA ASN A 156 -2.94 12.67 7.67
C ASN A 156 -2.45 14.12 7.76
N ARG A 157 -1.69 14.42 8.80
CA ARG A 157 -1.08 15.73 9.04
C ARG A 157 0.05 15.61 10.07
N PRO A 158 0.96 16.59 10.17
CA PRO A 158 2.08 16.53 11.10
C PRO A 158 1.66 16.25 12.56
N GLU A 159 0.57 16.84 12.99
CA GLU A 159 0.07 16.70 14.36
C GLU A 159 -0.34 15.26 14.69
N TRP A 160 -0.83 14.48 13.72
CA TRP A 160 -1.07 13.06 13.91
C TRP A 160 0.20 12.34 14.37
N THR A 161 1.30 12.51 13.63
CA THR A 161 2.57 11.84 13.93
C THR A 161 3.17 12.34 15.24
N ILE A 162 3.04 13.64 15.57
CA ILE A 162 3.44 14.19 16.87
C ILE A 162 2.70 13.51 18.03
N ILE A 163 1.38 13.30 17.90
CA ILE A 163 0.55 12.63 18.91
C ILE A 163 0.98 11.17 19.08
N GLU A 164 1.25 10.46 17.99
CA GLU A 164 1.72 9.08 18.07
C GLU A 164 3.11 8.98 18.72
N LEU A 165 4.03 9.87 18.34
CA LEU A 165 5.34 9.95 18.98
C LEU A 165 5.24 10.32 20.46
N ALA A 166 4.27 11.15 20.84
CA ALA A 166 3.96 11.41 22.26
C ALA A 166 3.50 10.12 22.96
N CYS A 167 2.64 9.32 22.33
CA CYS A 167 2.23 8.04 22.88
C CYS A 167 3.44 7.10 23.05
N TYR A 168 4.25 6.95 22.01
CA TYR A 168 5.43 6.08 22.07
C TYR A 168 6.50 6.55 23.06
N THR A 169 6.64 7.85 23.28
CA THR A 169 7.59 8.42 24.25
C THR A 169 7.20 8.11 25.70
N TYR A 170 5.90 7.91 25.97
CA TYR A 170 5.37 7.72 27.33
C TYR A 170 4.64 6.41 27.55
N SER A 171 4.90 5.39 26.72
CA SER A 171 4.28 4.05 26.79
C SER A 171 2.74 4.09 26.81
N LEU A 172 2.15 5.04 26.05
CA LEU A 172 0.72 5.13 25.82
C LEU A 172 0.34 4.41 24.53
N VAL A 173 -0.91 3.94 24.46
CA VAL A 173 -1.39 3.20 23.28
C VAL A 173 -2.17 4.13 22.36
N SER A 174 -1.80 4.17 21.07
CA SER A 174 -2.56 4.92 20.07
C SER A 174 -3.71 4.08 19.51
N VAL A 175 -4.89 4.69 19.37
CA VAL A 175 -6.08 4.10 18.75
C VAL A 175 -6.47 4.93 17.54
N PRO A 176 -6.00 4.57 16.35
CA PRO A 176 -6.30 5.30 15.12
C PRO A 176 -7.75 5.08 14.70
N LEU A 177 -8.44 6.16 14.34
CA LEU A 177 -9.78 6.15 13.78
C LEU A 177 -9.72 6.67 12.34
N TYR A 178 -10.29 5.93 11.40
CA TYR A 178 -10.40 6.41 10.03
C TYR A 178 -11.27 7.67 9.97
N ASP A 179 -10.84 8.67 9.23
CA ASP A 179 -11.54 9.94 9.05
C ASP A 179 -12.92 9.79 8.36
N THR A 180 -13.15 8.66 7.72
CA THR A 180 -14.39 8.30 7.03
C THR A 180 -15.36 7.43 7.86
N LEU A 181 -15.05 7.18 9.15
CA LEU A 181 -15.94 6.41 10.02
C LEU A 181 -17.20 7.21 10.35
N GLY A 182 -18.36 6.54 10.30
CA GLY A 182 -19.61 7.08 10.78
C GLY A 182 -19.75 7.00 12.30
N ALA A 183 -20.75 7.70 12.83
CA ALA A 183 -20.99 7.84 14.28
C ALA A 183 -21.14 6.48 15.00
N GLU A 184 -21.80 5.50 14.40
CA GLU A 184 -21.99 4.18 14.99
C GLU A 184 -20.66 3.44 15.22
N ALA A 185 -19.78 3.46 14.24
CA ALA A 185 -18.45 2.82 14.35
C ALA A 185 -17.56 3.57 15.35
N ILE A 186 -17.58 4.90 15.36
CA ILE A 186 -16.86 5.73 16.34
C ILE A 186 -17.33 5.39 17.76
N ASN A 187 -18.65 5.35 17.96
CA ASN A 187 -19.25 4.99 19.24
C ASN A 187 -18.77 3.61 19.73
N TYR A 188 -18.84 2.61 18.86
CA TYR A 188 -18.38 1.25 19.16
C TYR A 188 -16.89 1.22 19.55
N ILE A 189 -16.03 1.91 18.79
CA ILE A 189 -14.58 1.92 19.04
C ILE A 189 -14.25 2.62 20.36
N ILE A 190 -14.89 3.76 20.67
CA ILE A 190 -14.71 4.47 21.95
C ILE A 190 -14.94 3.53 23.12
N ASP A 191 -16.04 2.80 23.10
CA ASP A 191 -16.40 1.88 24.17
C ASP A 191 -15.47 0.66 24.23
N LYS A 192 -15.28 0.02 23.09
CA LYS A 192 -14.49 -1.22 23.00
C LYS A 192 -13.03 -1.01 23.43
N ALA A 193 -12.44 0.13 23.04
CA ALA A 193 -11.07 0.49 23.39
C ALA A 193 -10.98 1.37 24.66
N SER A 194 -12.08 1.63 25.35
CA SER A 194 -12.12 2.45 26.58
C SER A 194 -11.34 3.76 26.43
N ILE A 195 -11.56 4.47 25.32
CA ILE A 195 -10.82 5.68 24.99
C ILE A 195 -11.20 6.80 25.97
N SER A 196 -10.21 7.37 26.65
CA SER A 196 -10.40 8.46 27.60
C SER A 196 -10.07 9.85 27.03
N THR A 197 -9.18 9.89 26.04
CA THR A 197 -8.80 11.12 25.34
C THR A 197 -8.90 10.88 23.83
N ILE A 198 -9.57 11.80 23.11
CA ILE A 198 -9.67 11.77 21.65
C ILE A 198 -9.12 13.05 21.07
N VAL A 199 -8.23 12.93 20.08
CA VAL A 199 -7.71 14.08 19.34
C VAL A 199 -8.38 14.16 17.97
N CYS A 200 -8.96 15.32 17.66
CA CYS A 200 -9.68 15.61 16.43
C CYS A 200 -9.04 16.76 15.65
N ASP A 201 -9.03 16.68 14.33
CA ASP A 201 -8.49 17.74 13.46
C ASP A 201 -9.46 18.90 13.22
N VAL A 202 -10.77 18.60 13.10
CA VAL A 202 -11.81 19.57 12.74
C VAL A 202 -13.00 19.55 13.70
N ALA A 203 -13.71 20.68 13.78
CA ALA A 203 -14.86 20.87 14.67
C ALA A 203 -15.98 19.84 14.44
N ASP A 204 -16.23 19.43 13.20
CA ASP A 204 -17.31 18.49 12.89
C ASP A 204 -17.07 17.10 13.47
N LYS A 205 -15.80 16.68 13.55
CA LYS A 205 -15.43 15.44 14.24
C LYS A 205 -15.63 15.55 15.76
N VAL A 206 -15.32 16.70 16.34
CA VAL A 206 -15.63 16.98 17.77
C VAL A 206 -17.13 16.90 18.03
N LYS A 207 -17.95 17.54 17.19
CA LYS A 207 -19.42 17.45 17.28
C LYS A 207 -19.91 16.02 17.20
N MET A 208 -19.36 15.23 16.24
CA MET A 208 -19.70 13.81 16.08
C MET A 208 -19.38 13.01 17.35
N VAL A 209 -18.20 13.21 17.94
CA VAL A 209 -17.83 12.54 19.19
C VAL A 209 -18.76 12.93 20.32
N LEU A 210 -19.10 14.23 20.47
CA LEU A 210 -20.05 14.69 21.49
C LEU A 210 -21.43 14.06 21.32
N GLU A 211 -21.94 13.94 20.10
CA GLU A 211 -23.22 13.25 19.84
C GLU A 211 -23.13 11.73 20.16
N CYS A 212 -22.02 11.10 19.87
CA CYS A 212 -21.81 9.66 20.19
C CYS A 212 -21.85 9.39 21.70
N VAL A 213 -21.43 10.33 22.54
CA VAL A 213 -21.34 10.15 24.00
C VAL A 213 -22.52 10.77 24.75
N LYS A 214 -23.42 11.45 24.06
CA LYS A 214 -24.57 12.15 24.63
C LYS A 214 -25.52 11.17 25.32
N ASP A 215 -26.05 11.59 26.49
CA ASP A 215 -27.09 10.88 27.27
C ASP A 215 -26.76 9.43 27.62
N ARG A 216 -25.48 9.08 27.68
CA ARG A 216 -25.02 7.74 28.04
C ARG A 216 -23.76 7.75 28.91
N LYS A 217 -23.48 6.62 29.56
CA LYS A 217 -22.20 6.42 30.26
C LYS A 217 -21.08 6.19 29.23
N HIS A 218 -19.98 6.90 29.35
CA HIS A 218 -18.82 6.82 28.46
C HIS A 218 -17.49 7.01 29.22
N THR A 219 -16.38 6.68 28.56
CA THR A 219 -15.02 6.79 29.14
C THR A 219 -14.33 8.10 28.76
N VAL A 220 -14.80 8.83 27.74
CA VAL A 220 -14.18 10.05 27.24
C VAL A 220 -14.22 11.16 28.30
N LYS A 221 -13.05 11.69 28.65
CA LYS A 221 -12.87 12.78 29.61
C LYS A 221 -12.32 14.05 28.94
N THR A 222 -11.53 13.85 27.89
CA THR A 222 -10.86 14.97 27.20
C THR A 222 -11.00 14.82 25.68
N ILE A 223 -11.36 15.91 25.02
CA ILE A 223 -11.25 16.03 23.57
C ILE A 223 -10.19 17.11 23.28
N VAL A 224 -9.20 16.77 22.46
CA VAL A 224 -8.18 17.72 22.03
C VAL A 224 -8.44 18.06 20.56
N MET A 225 -8.68 19.35 20.29
CA MET A 225 -8.84 19.83 18.91
C MET A 225 -7.50 20.36 18.40
N MET A 226 -7.07 19.94 17.21
CA MET A 226 -5.79 20.37 16.62
C MET A 226 -5.78 21.89 16.30
N ALA A 227 -6.95 22.48 16.09
CA ALA A 227 -7.15 23.93 16.00
C ALA A 227 -7.72 24.48 17.32
N THR A 228 -7.92 25.81 17.42
CA THR A 228 -8.59 26.41 18.56
C THR A 228 -10.08 26.11 18.51
N PRO A 229 -10.68 25.49 19.54
CA PRO A 229 -12.11 25.24 19.61
C PRO A 229 -12.88 26.56 19.78
N SER A 230 -14.14 26.63 19.34
CA SER A 230 -15.04 27.74 19.63
C SER A 230 -15.60 27.63 21.05
N ASP A 231 -15.98 28.78 21.64
CA ASP A 231 -16.60 28.82 22.97
C ASP A 231 -17.88 27.97 23.04
N GLU A 232 -18.63 27.89 21.92
CA GLU A 232 -19.80 27.01 21.80
C GLU A 232 -19.43 25.55 21.99
N LEU A 233 -18.36 25.09 21.34
CA LEU A 233 -17.90 23.70 21.47
C LEU A 233 -17.40 23.40 22.89
N VAL A 234 -16.67 24.33 23.48
CA VAL A 234 -16.19 24.19 24.86
C VAL A 234 -17.40 24.10 25.83
N GLY A 235 -18.39 24.96 25.70
CA GLY A 235 -19.61 24.90 26.52
C GLY A 235 -20.40 23.60 26.32
N ARG A 236 -20.49 23.07 25.09
CA ARG A 236 -21.10 21.75 24.83
C ARG A 236 -20.32 20.61 25.48
N GLY A 237 -19.01 20.70 25.51
CA GLY A 237 -18.15 19.76 26.22
C GLY A 237 -18.39 19.76 27.71
N GLU A 238 -18.44 20.94 28.34
CA GLU A 238 -18.71 21.09 29.76
C GLU A 238 -20.06 20.49 30.18
N LEU A 239 -21.10 20.70 29.37
CA LEU A 239 -22.42 20.09 29.59
C LEU A 239 -22.38 18.56 29.51
N ALA A 240 -21.47 17.99 28.74
CA ALA A 240 -21.25 16.55 28.62
C ALA A 240 -20.22 16.00 29.66
N GLY A 241 -19.66 16.87 30.53
CA GLY A 241 -18.61 16.50 31.48
C GLY A 241 -17.26 16.20 30.81
N ILE A 242 -17.01 16.79 29.64
CA ILE A 242 -15.81 16.56 28.82
C ILE A 242 -15.04 17.88 28.69
N HIS A 243 -13.73 17.85 28.97
CA HIS A 243 -12.85 18.97 28.73
C HIS A 243 -12.46 19.05 27.25
N ILE A 244 -12.76 20.18 26.59
CA ILE A 244 -12.30 20.43 25.21
C ILE A 244 -11.18 21.45 25.26
N LEU A 245 -10.01 21.08 24.73
CA LEU A 245 -8.80 21.89 24.73
C LEU A 245 -8.20 21.91 23.30
N SER A 246 -7.51 22.98 22.96
CA SER A 246 -6.69 23.01 21.76
C SER A 246 -5.39 22.19 21.95
N LEU A 247 -4.79 21.74 20.86
CA LEU A 247 -3.49 21.06 20.90
C LEU A 247 -2.40 21.96 21.53
N ARG A 248 -2.45 23.26 21.23
CA ARG A 248 -1.51 24.26 21.81
C ARG A 248 -1.67 24.39 23.33
N GLU A 249 -2.89 24.42 23.84
CA GLU A 249 -3.14 24.41 25.28
C GLU A 249 -2.62 23.14 25.94
N MET A 250 -2.82 21.96 25.28
CA MET A 250 -2.26 20.71 25.77
C MET A 250 -0.72 20.74 25.79
N GLU A 251 -0.06 21.21 24.75
CA GLU A 251 1.40 21.39 24.74
C GLU A 251 1.89 22.34 25.84
N ALA A 252 1.16 23.45 26.06
CA ALA A 252 1.48 24.40 27.13
C ALA A 252 1.32 23.78 28.54
N ILE A 253 0.24 23.03 28.78
CA ILE A 253 0.03 22.26 30.01
C ILE A 253 1.18 21.30 30.26
N GLY A 254 1.58 20.55 29.23
CA GLY A 254 2.67 19.61 29.35
C GLY A 254 4.02 20.25 29.58
N LYS A 255 4.29 21.39 28.93
CA LYS A 255 5.49 22.20 29.18
C LYS A 255 5.58 22.70 30.64
N ALA A 256 4.46 23.13 31.19
CA ALA A 256 4.36 23.55 32.59
C ALA A 256 4.45 22.39 33.60
N ASN A 257 4.09 21.17 33.16
CA ASN A 257 4.06 19.97 33.98
C ASN A 257 4.94 18.88 33.38
N TYR A 258 6.09 19.24 32.86
CA TYR A 258 7.00 18.35 32.14
C TYR A 258 7.35 17.10 32.96
N ARG A 259 7.27 15.96 32.31
CA ARG A 259 7.69 14.66 32.83
C ARG A 259 8.77 14.07 31.93
N ARG A 260 9.73 13.37 32.53
CA ARG A 260 10.74 12.65 31.76
C ARG A 260 10.06 11.57 30.91
N PRO A 261 10.56 11.28 29.69
CA PRO A 261 10.13 10.16 28.89
C PRO A 261 10.06 8.86 29.69
N VAL A 262 9.05 8.04 29.38
CA VAL A 262 8.84 6.69 29.91
C VAL A 262 8.90 5.73 28.73
N PRO A 263 10.09 5.30 28.29
CA PRO A 263 10.27 4.49 27.10
C PRO A 263 9.57 3.14 27.21
N PRO A 264 8.89 2.68 26.14
CA PRO A 264 8.26 1.36 26.11
C PRO A 264 9.31 0.26 25.96
N GLN A 265 8.90 -0.96 26.38
CA GLN A 265 9.60 -2.19 26.03
C GLN A 265 9.07 -2.73 24.67
N PRO A 266 9.82 -3.59 23.97
CA PRO A 266 9.40 -4.15 22.70
C PRO A 266 8.03 -4.84 22.74
N ASP A 267 7.70 -5.54 23.81
CA ASP A 267 6.43 -6.27 23.98
C ASP A 267 5.27 -5.40 24.47
N ASP A 268 5.54 -4.12 24.79
CA ASP A 268 4.47 -3.20 25.17
C ASP A 268 3.56 -2.91 23.97
N MET A 269 2.28 -2.66 24.28
CA MET A 269 1.28 -2.28 23.29
C MET A 269 1.61 -0.92 22.68
N ALA A 270 1.68 -0.86 21.36
CA ALA A 270 1.88 0.38 20.63
C ALA A 270 0.57 0.93 20.03
N VAL A 271 -0.22 0.04 19.42
CA VAL A 271 -1.39 0.42 18.62
C VAL A 271 -2.52 -0.60 18.78
N ILE A 272 -3.74 -0.11 18.93
CA ILE A 272 -4.97 -0.89 18.73
C ILE A 272 -5.54 -0.46 17.38
N CYS A 273 -5.28 -1.24 16.33
CA CYS A 273 -5.70 -0.91 14.98
C CYS A 273 -7.05 -1.57 14.65
N PHE A 274 -8.09 -0.77 14.50
CA PHE A 274 -9.41 -1.30 14.15
C PHE A 274 -9.50 -1.61 12.65
N THR A 275 -9.81 -2.88 12.33
CA THR A 275 -10.04 -3.32 10.97
C THR A 275 -11.52 -3.27 10.65
N SER A 276 -11.87 -2.72 9.49
CA SER A 276 -13.22 -2.82 8.97
C SER A 276 -13.46 -4.25 8.49
N GLY A 277 -14.02 -5.09 9.34
CA GLY A 277 -14.48 -6.41 8.92
C GLY A 277 -15.47 -6.28 7.74
N THR A 278 -15.41 -7.20 6.80
CA THR A 278 -16.41 -7.29 5.71
C THR A 278 -17.80 -7.71 6.25
N THR A 279 -17.87 -8.08 7.51
CA THR A 279 -19.10 -8.51 8.19
C THR A 279 -19.04 -8.10 9.66
N GLY A 280 -19.88 -7.15 10.07
CA GLY A 280 -20.08 -6.76 11.47
C GLY A 280 -19.20 -5.60 11.98
N ASN A 281 -19.15 -5.46 13.30
CA ASN A 281 -18.40 -4.39 13.97
C ASN A 281 -16.89 -4.47 13.73
N PRO A 282 -16.19 -3.33 13.71
CA PRO A 282 -14.73 -3.29 13.56
C PRO A 282 -14.02 -4.09 14.66
N LYS A 283 -12.96 -4.83 14.31
CA LYS A 283 -12.15 -5.61 15.25
C LYS A 283 -10.87 -4.84 15.57
N GLY A 284 -10.53 -4.67 16.84
CA GLY A 284 -9.31 -4.00 17.28
C GLY A 284 -8.12 -4.95 17.34
N ALA A 285 -7.25 -4.94 16.34
CA ALA A 285 -6.03 -5.73 16.34
C ALA A 285 -5.00 -5.15 17.31
N LEU A 286 -4.47 -5.97 18.21
CA LEU A 286 -3.49 -5.62 19.22
C LEU A 286 -2.08 -5.75 18.67
N LEU A 287 -1.35 -4.63 18.51
CA LEU A 287 -0.01 -4.59 17.94
C LEU A 287 0.99 -4.00 18.94
N THR A 288 2.07 -4.74 19.20
CA THR A 288 3.18 -4.30 20.04
C THR A 288 4.21 -3.48 19.25
N HIS A 289 5.13 -2.83 19.97
CA HIS A 289 6.29 -2.19 19.36
C HIS A 289 7.12 -3.21 18.57
N ALA A 290 7.35 -4.41 19.12
CA ALA A 290 8.10 -5.48 18.45
C ALA A 290 7.44 -5.93 17.13
N ASN A 291 6.11 -6.06 17.08
CA ASN A 291 5.41 -6.43 15.84
C ASN A 291 5.72 -5.43 14.71
N ILE A 292 5.63 -4.14 15.00
CA ILE A 292 5.81 -3.09 14.00
C ILE A 292 7.29 -2.95 13.62
N VAL A 293 8.18 -3.00 14.61
CA VAL A 293 9.64 -2.93 14.41
C VAL A 293 10.14 -4.08 13.54
N SER A 294 9.67 -5.32 13.77
CA SER A 294 10.08 -6.47 12.97
C SER A 294 9.66 -6.34 11.51
N ASN A 295 8.44 -5.85 11.25
CA ASN A 295 7.94 -5.63 9.89
C ASN A 295 8.71 -4.52 9.16
N CYS A 296 8.96 -3.38 9.83
CA CYS A 296 9.81 -2.31 9.29
C CYS A 296 11.23 -2.81 9.00
N SER A 297 11.79 -3.60 9.91
CA SER A 297 13.14 -4.16 9.79
C SER A 297 13.28 -5.12 8.61
N ALA A 298 12.26 -5.93 8.37
CA ALA A 298 12.22 -6.81 7.21
C ALA A 298 12.24 -6.03 5.89
N PHE A 299 11.47 -4.93 5.82
CA PHE A 299 11.48 -4.03 4.67
C PHE A 299 12.85 -3.35 4.49
N ILE A 300 13.48 -2.88 5.56
CA ILE A 300 14.81 -2.28 5.50
C ILE A 300 15.83 -3.29 4.98
N LYS A 301 15.80 -4.53 5.49
CA LYS A 301 16.70 -5.60 5.03
C LYS A 301 16.54 -5.89 3.54
N LEU A 302 15.31 -5.87 3.03
CA LEU A 302 15.01 -6.08 1.62
C LEU A 302 15.60 -4.96 0.74
N THR A 303 15.47 -3.69 1.17
CA THR A 303 15.79 -2.52 0.34
C THR A 303 17.23 -2.04 0.45
N GLN A 304 17.96 -2.43 1.49
CA GLN A 304 19.27 -1.88 1.86
C GLN A 304 20.35 -1.98 0.77
N VAL A 305 20.28 -2.99 -0.11
CA VAL A 305 21.28 -3.21 -1.16
C VAL A 305 21.03 -2.33 -2.38
N ASN A 306 19.80 -2.38 -2.90
CA ASN A 306 19.45 -1.77 -4.20
C ASN A 306 18.78 -0.39 -4.07
N CYS A 307 18.21 -0.09 -2.93
CA CYS A 307 17.51 1.16 -2.68
C CYS A 307 17.61 1.61 -1.21
N PRO A 308 18.83 1.78 -0.65
CA PRO A 308 18.97 2.19 0.74
C PRO A 308 18.31 3.54 0.97
N LEU A 309 17.50 3.62 2.03
CA LEU A 309 16.81 4.84 2.44
C LEU A 309 17.64 5.62 3.46
N GLY A 310 17.50 6.94 3.50
CA GLY A 310 18.25 7.79 4.39
C GLY A 310 17.71 9.23 4.46
N PRO A 311 18.42 10.15 5.13
CA PRO A 311 17.98 11.53 5.39
C PRO A 311 17.67 12.36 4.14
N GLY A 312 18.22 11.96 2.97
CA GLY A 312 17.92 12.59 1.68
C GLY A 312 16.57 12.24 1.08
N ASP A 313 15.90 11.21 1.62
CA ASP A 313 14.63 10.74 1.10
C ASP A 313 13.45 11.52 1.62
N VAL A 314 12.41 11.55 0.79
CA VAL A 314 11.16 12.25 1.06
C VAL A 314 10.00 11.33 0.72
N HIS A 315 9.20 11.04 1.71
CA HIS A 315 7.94 10.30 1.59
C HIS A 315 6.76 11.27 1.46
N VAL A 316 5.77 10.92 0.64
CA VAL A 316 4.47 11.60 0.62
C VAL A 316 3.45 10.79 1.41
N SER A 317 2.98 11.37 2.52
CA SER A 317 1.94 10.77 3.37
C SER A 317 0.55 11.18 2.90
N PHE A 318 -0.15 10.27 2.22
CA PHE A 318 -1.53 10.46 1.75
C PHE A 318 -2.41 9.22 1.94
N LEU A 319 -1.81 8.02 2.05
CA LEU A 319 -2.55 6.82 2.45
C LEU A 319 -2.96 6.97 3.93
N PRO A 320 -4.16 6.52 4.34
CA PRO A 320 -4.63 6.75 5.71
C PRO A 320 -3.65 6.25 6.77
N LEU A 321 -3.26 7.10 7.71
CA LEU A 321 -2.44 6.71 8.88
C LEU A 321 -3.18 5.76 9.84
N ALA A 322 -4.50 5.68 9.73
CA ALA A 322 -5.28 4.65 10.40
C ALA A 322 -5.02 3.24 9.83
N HIS A 323 -4.34 3.10 8.69
CA HIS A 323 -4.00 1.84 8.05
C HIS A 323 -2.53 1.48 8.28
N MET A 324 -2.24 0.22 8.63
CA MET A 324 -0.90 -0.22 8.99
C MET A 324 0.12 -0.10 7.84
N PHE A 325 -0.30 -0.15 6.58
CA PHE A 325 0.60 0.04 5.44
C PHE A 325 1.32 1.40 5.50
N GLU A 326 0.58 2.50 5.67
CA GLU A 326 1.17 3.84 5.80
C GLU A 326 2.06 3.95 7.04
N ARG A 327 1.66 3.35 8.17
CA ARG A 327 2.42 3.35 9.42
C ARG A 327 3.77 2.67 9.29
N VAL A 328 3.83 1.50 8.64
CA VAL A 328 5.09 0.78 8.42
C VAL A 328 6.00 1.60 7.50
N VAL A 329 5.46 2.20 6.43
CA VAL A 329 6.26 3.08 5.57
C VAL A 329 6.79 4.27 6.37
N GLN A 330 5.96 4.95 7.17
CA GLN A 330 6.44 6.05 8.02
C GLN A 330 7.47 5.56 9.05
N GLY A 331 7.25 4.42 9.70
CA GLY A 331 8.22 3.83 10.64
C GLY A 331 9.59 3.63 10.01
N VAL A 332 9.62 3.10 8.78
CA VAL A 332 10.87 2.97 8.00
C VAL A 332 11.49 4.34 7.72
N MET A 333 10.70 5.33 7.31
CA MET A 333 11.22 6.68 7.03
C MET A 333 11.77 7.34 8.30
N ILE A 334 11.08 7.20 9.42
CA ILE A 334 11.50 7.75 10.72
C ILE A 334 12.86 7.18 11.15
N VAL A 335 13.01 5.86 11.19
CA VAL A 335 14.24 5.22 11.65
C VAL A 335 15.44 5.50 10.75
N GLN A 336 15.20 5.82 9.48
CA GLN A 336 16.22 6.22 8.49
C GLN A 336 16.53 7.73 8.50
N GLY A 337 15.89 8.51 9.37
CA GLY A 337 16.08 9.96 9.45
C GLY A 337 15.56 10.73 8.24
N ALA A 338 14.63 10.14 7.49
CA ALA A 338 14.07 10.70 6.28
C ALA A 338 12.94 11.70 6.56
N ARG A 339 12.42 12.33 5.51
CA ARG A 339 11.39 13.38 5.57
C ARG A 339 10.03 12.83 5.20
N ILE A 340 8.99 13.35 5.85
CA ILE A 340 7.60 13.00 5.58
C ILE A 340 6.84 14.28 5.23
N GLY A 341 6.37 14.40 3.99
CA GLY A 341 5.52 15.49 3.53
C GLY A 341 4.06 15.06 3.45
N TYR A 342 3.18 15.81 4.10
CA TYR A 342 1.74 15.50 4.13
C TYR A 342 1.03 16.15 2.95
N PHE A 343 0.06 15.43 2.37
CA PHE A 343 -0.81 15.99 1.33
C PHE A 343 -1.79 17.01 1.96
N GLN A 344 -2.44 17.83 1.11
CA GLN A 344 -3.34 18.90 1.56
C GLN A 344 -4.72 18.41 2.08
N GLY A 345 -4.92 17.09 2.21
CA GLY A 345 -6.19 16.49 2.66
C GLY A 345 -7.21 16.24 1.55
N ASP A 346 -7.00 16.74 0.34
CA ASP A 346 -7.84 16.48 -0.83
C ASP A 346 -7.08 15.65 -1.88
N ILE A 347 -7.56 14.44 -2.15
CA ILE A 347 -6.94 13.54 -3.13
C ILE A 347 -6.90 14.13 -4.55
N ARG A 348 -7.80 15.07 -4.88
CA ARG A 348 -7.83 15.77 -6.17
C ARG A 348 -6.60 16.68 -6.33
N LEU A 349 -6.03 17.15 -5.23
CA LEU A 349 -4.83 17.99 -5.20
C LEU A 349 -3.53 17.19 -5.08
N LEU A 350 -3.61 15.86 -4.98
CA LEU A 350 -2.41 15.00 -4.80
C LEU A 350 -1.36 15.22 -5.88
N MET A 351 -1.76 15.43 -7.13
CA MET A 351 -0.80 15.67 -8.24
C MET A 351 -0.04 16.99 -8.06
N ASP A 352 -0.68 18.01 -7.49
CA ASP A 352 -0.03 19.30 -7.16
C ASP A 352 0.91 19.11 -5.96
N ASP A 353 0.54 18.31 -4.97
CA ASP A 353 1.41 17.93 -3.87
C ASP A 353 2.65 17.17 -4.36
N LEU A 354 2.48 16.15 -5.20
CA LEU A 354 3.58 15.38 -5.77
C LEU A 354 4.54 16.26 -6.58
N SER A 355 4.02 17.19 -7.37
CA SER A 355 4.84 18.09 -8.18
C SER A 355 5.66 19.08 -7.34
N THR A 356 5.13 19.50 -6.19
CA THR A 356 5.77 20.45 -5.26
C THR A 356 6.74 19.74 -4.31
N LEU A 357 6.33 18.63 -3.70
CA LEU A 357 7.13 17.86 -2.75
C LEU A 357 8.29 17.13 -3.44
N LYS A 358 8.04 16.62 -4.63
CA LYS A 358 8.97 15.77 -5.39
C LYS A 358 9.46 14.59 -4.55
N PRO A 359 8.57 13.68 -4.14
CA PRO A 359 8.93 12.58 -3.27
C PRO A 359 9.93 11.62 -3.92
N THR A 360 10.71 10.91 -3.08
CA THR A 360 11.58 9.82 -3.51
C THR A 360 10.96 8.45 -3.21
N VAL A 361 10.07 8.38 -2.20
CA VAL A 361 9.32 7.19 -1.79
C VAL A 361 7.83 7.48 -1.94
N PHE A 362 7.14 6.62 -2.69
CA PHE A 362 5.72 6.79 -3.01
C PHE A 362 4.97 5.47 -2.83
N PRO A 363 4.41 5.19 -1.65
CA PRO A 363 3.47 4.08 -1.47
C PRO A 363 2.17 4.39 -2.20
N VAL A 364 1.57 3.39 -2.83
CA VAL A 364 0.42 3.62 -3.69
C VAL A 364 -0.48 2.39 -3.73
N VAL A 365 -1.79 2.60 -3.88
CA VAL A 365 -2.76 1.52 -4.03
C VAL A 365 -3.07 1.26 -5.51
N PRO A 366 -3.45 0.03 -5.89
CA PRO A 366 -3.72 -0.35 -7.29
C PRO A 366 -4.70 0.56 -8.02
N ARG A 367 -5.73 1.06 -7.34
CA ARG A 367 -6.72 1.97 -7.94
C ARG A 367 -6.09 3.25 -8.52
N LEU A 368 -5.12 3.83 -7.81
CA LEU A 368 -4.41 5.01 -8.32
C LEU A 368 -3.49 4.66 -9.49
N LEU A 369 -2.87 3.47 -9.46
CA LEU A 369 -2.03 2.98 -10.55
C LEU A 369 -2.83 2.73 -11.82
N ASN A 370 -4.00 2.13 -11.71
CA ASN A 370 -4.92 1.93 -12.84
C ASN A 370 -5.29 3.28 -13.46
N ARG A 371 -5.69 4.28 -12.64
CA ARG A 371 -5.99 5.63 -13.15
C ARG A 371 -4.80 6.31 -13.83
N MET A 372 -3.57 6.10 -13.31
CA MET A 372 -2.36 6.61 -13.96
C MET A 372 -2.14 5.94 -15.33
N TYR A 373 -2.29 4.62 -15.39
CA TYR A 373 -2.20 3.84 -16.63
C TYR A 373 -3.20 4.33 -17.67
N ASP A 374 -4.48 4.41 -17.30
CA ASP A 374 -5.57 4.81 -18.20
C ASP A 374 -5.37 6.24 -18.71
N LYS A 375 -4.94 7.16 -17.84
CA LYS A 375 -4.63 8.54 -18.23
C LYS A 375 -3.48 8.63 -19.25
N ILE A 376 -2.43 7.81 -19.09
CA ILE A 376 -1.29 7.77 -20.02
C ILE A 376 -1.76 7.27 -21.40
N PHE A 377 -2.51 6.17 -21.41
CA PHE A 377 -3.02 5.58 -22.65
C PHE A 377 -4.11 6.45 -23.31
N GLY A 378 -4.95 7.11 -22.52
CA GLY A 378 -5.95 8.07 -23.00
C GLY A 378 -5.33 9.30 -23.70
N GLN A 379 -4.14 9.74 -23.27
CA GLN A 379 -3.40 10.82 -23.95
C GLN A 379 -2.76 10.36 -25.27
N ALA A 380 -2.52 9.07 -25.45
CA ALA A 380 -2.06 8.46 -26.70
C ALA A 380 -3.23 8.23 -27.68
N ASN A 381 -3.99 9.28 -27.97
CA ASN A 381 -5.29 9.27 -28.67
C ASN A 381 -5.22 9.10 -30.19
N THR A 382 -4.03 8.99 -30.79
CA THR A 382 -3.84 8.71 -32.22
C THR A 382 -3.10 7.39 -32.42
N PRO A 383 -3.32 6.67 -33.55
CA PRO A 383 -2.61 5.41 -33.83
C PRO A 383 -1.08 5.57 -33.78
N LEU A 384 -0.56 6.70 -34.28
CA LEU A 384 0.87 6.98 -34.27
C LEU A 384 1.42 7.17 -32.84
N LYS A 385 0.71 7.95 -32.00
CA LYS A 385 1.11 8.13 -30.58
C LYS A 385 1.04 6.82 -29.82
N ARG A 386 0.01 5.99 -30.07
CA ARG A 386 -0.13 4.67 -29.46
C ARG A 386 1.01 3.76 -29.87
N TRP A 387 1.31 3.66 -31.17
CA TRP A 387 2.43 2.88 -31.68
C TRP A 387 3.77 3.33 -31.07
N PHE A 388 3.98 4.65 -30.97
CA PHE A 388 5.22 5.20 -30.41
C PHE A 388 5.35 4.92 -28.90
N LEU A 389 4.25 5.01 -28.15
CA LEU A 389 4.20 4.64 -26.74
C LEU A 389 4.51 3.14 -26.54
N ASP A 390 3.86 2.26 -27.31
CA ASP A 390 4.06 0.82 -27.24
C ASP A 390 5.50 0.44 -27.63
N PHE A 391 6.06 1.09 -28.64
CA PHE A 391 7.45 0.87 -29.05
C PHE A 391 8.45 1.29 -27.96
N ALA A 392 8.25 2.48 -27.37
CA ALA A 392 9.07 2.96 -26.26
C ALA A 392 8.98 2.05 -25.03
N PHE A 393 7.77 1.59 -24.73
CA PHE A 393 7.53 0.63 -23.64
C PHE A 393 8.30 -0.68 -23.86
N ARG A 394 8.17 -1.33 -25.02
CA ARG A 394 8.90 -2.57 -25.36
C ARG A 394 10.42 -2.41 -25.23
N LYS A 395 10.97 -1.25 -25.57
CA LYS A 395 12.41 -0.97 -25.39
C LYS A 395 12.81 -0.88 -23.92
N LYS A 396 11.97 -0.23 -23.10
CA LYS A 396 12.19 -0.15 -21.65
C LYS A 396 11.98 -1.49 -20.94
N GLU A 397 10.98 -2.25 -21.36
CA GLU A 397 10.73 -3.60 -20.87
C GLU A 397 11.90 -4.54 -21.16
N ALA A 398 12.49 -4.45 -22.36
CA ALA A 398 13.69 -5.21 -22.71
C ALA A 398 14.96 -4.75 -21.93
N GLU A 399 15.03 -3.53 -21.44
CA GLU A 399 16.05 -3.09 -20.47
C GLU A 399 15.76 -3.69 -19.08
N MET A 400 14.51 -3.60 -18.65
CA MET A 400 14.05 -4.09 -17.34
C MET A 400 14.25 -5.61 -17.19
N SER A 401 13.97 -6.39 -18.23
CA SER A 401 14.21 -7.86 -18.24
C SER A 401 15.70 -8.24 -18.09
N LYS A 402 16.61 -7.29 -18.35
CA LYS A 402 18.05 -7.41 -18.13
C LYS A 402 18.50 -6.80 -16.79
N GLY A 403 17.56 -6.50 -15.89
CA GLY A 403 17.85 -5.85 -14.61
C GLY A 403 18.21 -4.36 -14.72
N ILE A 404 18.06 -3.72 -15.88
CA ILE A 404 18.41 -2.32 -16.07
C ILE A 404 17.20 -1.43 -15.74
N MET A 405 17.30 -0.71 -14.62
CA MET A 405 16.30 0.25 -14.19
C MET A 405 16.88 1.66 -14.23
N ARG A 406 16.33 2.55 -15.10
CA ARG A 406 16.84 3.91 -15.29
C ARG A 406 15.76 4.88 -15.78
N ARG A 407 16.01 6.19 -15.61
CA ARG A 407 15.15 7.31 -16.03
C ARG A 407 15.80 8.25 -17.03
N ASN A 408 16.93 7.86 -17.60
CA ASN A 408 17.76 8.72 -18.46
C ASN A 408 17.98 8.17 -19.87
N SER A 409 17.23 7.15 -20.27
CA SER A 409 17.27 6.61 -21.63
C SER A 409 16.70 7.63 -22.63
N ILE A 410 16.92 7.40 -23.92
CA ILE A 410 16.31 8.20 -24.96
C ILE A 410 14.77 8.13 -24.90
N TRP A 411 14.22 6.96 -24.54
CA TRP A 411 12.77 6.75 -24.39
C TRP A 411 12.20 7.50 -23.19
N ASP A 412 12.97 7.60 -22.11
CA ASP A 412 12.60 8.46 -20.98
C ASP A 412 12.48 9.91 -21.42
N ARG A 413 13.46 10.44 -22.16
CA ARG A 413 13.47 11.83 -22.61
C ARG A 413 12.34 12.15 -23.60
N LEU A 414 12.05 11.25 -24.53
CA LEU A 414 11.07 11.46 -25.59
C LEU A 414 9.62 11.16 -25.17
N VAL A 415 9.41 10.16 -24.32
CA VAL A 415 8.07 9.66 -23.99
C VAL A 415 7.76 9.78 -22.50
N PHE A 416 8.58 9.19 -21.61
CA PHE A 416 8.21 8.97 -20.22
C PHE A 416 8.54 10.12 -19.27
N LYS A 417 9.33 11.13 -19.70
CA LYS A 417 9.67 12.28 -18.85
C LYS A 417 8.44 13.02 -18.32
N LYS A 418 7.38 13.13 -19.14
CA LYS A 418 6.10 13.74 -18.71
C LYS A 418 5.40 12.88 -17.65
N VAL A 419 5.40 11.56 -17.83
CA VAL A 419 4.83 10.61 -16.87
C VAL A 419 5.59 10.67 -15.54
N GLN A 420 6.92 10.65 -15.59
CA GLN A 420 7.76 10.76 -14.39
C GLN A 420 7.56 12.11 -13.67
N ALA A 421 7.37 13.19 -14.41
CA ALA A 421 7.10 14.52 -13.86
C ALA A 421 5.77 14.58 -13.08
N THR A 422 4.75 13.80 -13.47
CA THR A 422 3.46 13.79 -12.77
C THR A 422 3.57 13.29 -11.31
N VAL A 423 4.57 12.49 -11.01
CA VAL A 423 4.88 12.01 -9.65
C VAL A 423 6.07 12.77 -9.02
N GLY A 424 6.38 13.98 -9.53
CA GLY A 424 7.45 14.84 -9.02
C GLY A 424 8.84 14.60 -9.60
N GLY A 425 9.02 13.62 -10.48
CA GLY A 425 10.27 13.35 -11.23
C GLY A 425 11.45 12.79 -10.44
N ARG A 426 11.29 12.57 -9.12
CA ARG A 426 12.36 12.09 -8.22
C ARG A 426 12.08 10.73 -7.60
N VAL A 427 10.91 10.14 -7.82
CA VAL A 427 10.52 8.85 -7.23
C VAL A 427 11.56 7.78 -7.62
N ARG A 428 12.15 7.11 -6.64
CA ARG A 428 13.10 6.02 -6.80
C ARG A 428 12.59 4.69 -6.23
N LEU A 429 11.58 4.77 -5.35
CA LEU A 429 10.93 3.62 -4.73
C LEU A 429 9.41 3.82 -4.75
N MET A 430 8.70 2.85 -5.30
CA MET A 430 7.25 2.70 -5.16
C MET A 430 6.93 1.35 -4.52
N ILE A 431 5.89 1.34 -3.72
CA ILE A 431 5.38 0.13 -3.07
C ILE A 431 3.89 0.09 -3.29
N THR A 432 3.37 -1.03 -3.75
CA THR A 432 1.93 -1.25 -3.87
C THR A 432 1.50 -2.49 -3.10
N GLY A 433 0.25 -2.51 -2.66
CA GLY A 433 -0.34 -3.61 -1.92
C GLY A 433 -1.77 -3.30 -1.51
N ALA A 434 -2.29 -4.04 -0.55
CA ALA A 434 -3.64 -3.93 0.00
C ALA A 434 -4.78 -4.33 -0.94
N ALA A 435 -4.54 -4.47 -2.24
CA ALA A 435 -5.46 -4.99 -3.24
C ALA A 435 -4.68 -5.59 -4.42
N PRO A 436 -5.28 -6.50 -5.21
CA PRO A 436 -4.64 -7.05 -6.41
C PRO A 436 -4.40 -5.98 -7.49
N ILE A 437 -3.31 -6.14 -8.26
CA ILE A 437 -2.97 -5.31 -9.41
C ILE A 437 -2.80 -6.16 -10.67
N SER A 438 -3.20 -5.59 -11.82
CA SER A 438 -2.96 -6.24 -13.12
C SER A 438 -1.45 -6.30 -13.41
N PRO A 439 -0.91 -7.46 -13.84
CA PRO A 439 0.47 -7.59 -14.28
C PRO A 439 0.86 -6.60 -15.36
N ASP A 440 -0.03 -6.33 -16.32
CA ASP A 440 0.21 -5.39 -17.43
C ASP A 440 0.40 -3.96 -16.92
N VAL A 441 -0.46 -3.53 -16.00
CA VAL A 441 -0.39 -2.19 -15.38
C VAL A 441 0.91 -2.03 -14.59
N LEU A 442 1.26 -3.03 -13.78
CA LEU A 442 2.46 -3.00 -12.98
C LEU A 442 3.73 -2.98 -13.84
N THR A 443 3.81 -3.87 -14.85
CA THR A 443 4.96 -3.95 -15.77
C THR A 443 5.13 -2.66 -16.56
N PHE A 444 4.03 -2.12 -17.09
CA PHE A 444 4.07 -0.85 -17.81
C PHE A 444 4.55 0.31 -16.94
N LEU A 445 3.99 0.46 -15.74
CA LEU A 445 4.35 1.57 -14.84
C LEU A 445 5.78 1.44 -14.30
N ARG A 446 6.27 0.22 -14.01
CA ARG A 446 7.70 -0.03 -13.71
C ARG A 446 8.60 0.51 -14.82
N ALA A 447 8.31 0.16 -16.06
CA ALA A 447 9.06 0.61 -17.22
C ALA A 447 8.97 2.14 -17.43
N ALA A 448 7.77 2.71 -17.37
CA ALA A 448 7.50 4.13 -17.62
C ALA A 448 8.11 5.06 -16.55
N LEU A 449 8.02 4.66 -15.27
CA LEU A 449 8.55 5.45 -14.15
C LEU A 449 10.05 5.22 -13.93
N GLY A 450 10.57 4.06 -14.34
CA GLY A 450 11.99 3.72 -14.24
C GLY A 450 12.54 3.76 -12.82
N CYS A 451 11.73 3.32 -11.83
CA CYS A 451 12.07 3.25 -10.42
C CYS A 451 11.88 1.84 -9.86
N GLN A 452 12.43 1.54 -8.69
CA GLN A 452 12.13 0.33 -7.95
C GLN A 452 10.64 0.31 -7.61
N PHE A 453 9.95 -0.80 -7.91
CA PHE A 453 8.52 -0.89 -7.71
C PHE A 453 8.16 -2.28 -7.17
N TYR A 454 7.83 -2.34 -5.88
CA TYR A 454 7.55 -3.59 -5.18
C TYR A 454 6.05 -3.78 -4.99
N GLU A 455 5.61 -5.02 -5.14
CA GLU A 455 4.28 -5.47 -4.77
C GLU A 455 4.38 -6.30 -3.49
N GLY A 456 3.54 -6.00 -2.50
CA GLY A 456 3.48 -6.72 -1.23
C GLY A 456 2.08 -7.17 -0.88
N TYR A 457 2.01 -8.22 -0.06
CA TYR A 457 0.77 -8.75 0.49
C TYR A 457 0.87 -8.88 2.00
N GLY A 458 -0.25 -8.66 2.66
CA GLY A 458 -0.43 -8.83 4.09
C GLY A 458 -1.73 -8.20 4.58
N GLN A 459 -1.90 -8.20 5.89
CA GLN A 459 -3.08 -7.67 6.58
C GLN A 459 -2.68 -7.09 7.94
N THR A 460 -3.61 -6.40 8.60
CA THR A 460 -3.36 -5.76 9.89
C THR A 460 -2.90 -6.77 10.95
N GLU A 461 -3.40 -7.98 10.92
CA GLU A 461 -3.11 -9.08 11.83
C GLU A 461 -1.67 -9.61 11.71
N CYS A 462 -0.97 -9.32 10.60
CA CYS A 462 0.49 -9.49 10.48
C CYS A 462 1.20 -8.13 10.33
N THR A 463 0.72 -7.12 11.00
CA THR A 463 1.18 -5.73 11.03
C THR A 463 0.87 -5.00 9.72
N ALA A 464 1.51 -5.37 8.61
CA ALA A 464 1.21 -4.83 7.28
C ALA A 464 1.55 -5.85 6.19
N GLY A 465 2.83 -6.19 6.03
CA GLY A 465 3.30 -7.10 4.99
C GLY A 465 3.81 -8.42 5.53
N CYS A 466 3.50 -9.53 4.86
CA CYS A 466 4.12 -10.83 5.11
C CYS A 466 4.90 -11.35 3.89
N THR A 467 4.60 -10.85 2.69
CA THR A 467 5.40 -11.10 1.47
C THR A 467 5.67 -9.80 0.73
N MET A 468 6.74 -9.79 -0.07
CA MET A 468 7.08 -8.70 -0.98
C MET A 468 7.94 -9.21 -2.14
N THR A 469 7.77 -8.61 -3.33
CA THR A 469 8.62 -8.90 -4.48
C THR A 469 10.07 -8.51 -4.19
N MET A 470 11.01 -9.39 -4.56
CA MET A 470 12.44 -9.17 -4.32
C MET A 470 13.02 -8.09 -5.24
N PRO A 471 13.94 -7.25 -4.74
CA PRO A 471 14.71 -6.36 -5.61
C PRO A 471 15.43 -7.13 -6.71
N GLY A 472 15.23 -6.70 -7.96
CA GLY A 472 15.76 -7.40 -9.14
C GLY A 472 14.76 -8.36 -9.78
N ASP A 473 13.65 -8.68 -9.13
CA ASP A 473 12.53 -9.39 -9.75
C ASP A 473 11.58 -8.39 -10.43
N TRP A 474 11.58 -8.43 -11.74
CA TRP A 474 10.77 -7.55 -12.60
C TRP A 474 9.51 -8.24 -13.12
N THR A 475 9.27 -9.48 -12.70
CA THR A 475 8.05 -10.20 -13.05
C THR A 475 6.86 -9.66 -12.27
N ALA A 476 5.66 -9.91 -12.76
CA ALA A 476 4.41 -9.45 -12.15
C ALA A 476 3.39 -10.59 -12.09
N GLY A 477 2.33 -10.42 -11.30
CA GLY A 477 1.29 -11.44 -11.11
C GLY A 477 1.52 -12.35 -9.92
N HIS A 478 2.40 -11.94 -9.01
CA HIS A 478 2.65 -12.56 -7.71
C HIS A 478 2.98 -11.48 -6.67
N VAL A 479 2.82 -11.80 -5.40
CA VAL A 479 3.06 -10.88 -4.27
C VAL A 479 4.43 -11.08 -3.60
N GLY A 480 5.35 -11.74 -4.31
CA GLY A 480 6.71 -11.98 -3.87
C GLY A 480 6.88 -13.16 -2.90
N ALA A 481 8.00 -13.17 -2.21
CA ALA A 481 8.41 -14.20 -1.28
C ALA A 481 8.20 -13.76 0.19
N PRO A 482 8.26 -14.68 1.17
CA PRO A 482 8.14 -14.34 2.58
C PRO A 482 9.15 -13.27 2.99
N LEU A 483 8.69 -12.30 3.80
CA LEU A 483 9.57 -11.32 4.42
C LEU A 483 10.43 -11.98 5.51
N PRO A 484 11.65 -11.48 5.79
CA PRO A 484 12.53 -12.08 6.79
C PRO A 484 11.99 -12.13 8.23
N CYS A 485 10.88 -11.45 8.52
CA CYS A 485 10.25 -11.45 9.84
C CYS A 485 9.17 -12.54 10.00
N ASN A 486 8.90 -13.38 9.00
CA ASN A 486 7.89 -14.42 9.13
C ASN A 486 8.13 -15.63 8.25
N ASN A 487 7.54 -16.75 8.68
CA ASN A 487 7.35 -17.97 7.92
C ASN A 487 5.95 -18.02 7.34
N ILE A 488 5.78 -18.69 6.21
CA ILE A 488 4.48 -18.89 5.54
C ILE A 488 4.31 -20.36 5.20
N LYS A 489 3.13 -20.91 5.51
CA LYS A 489 2.68 -22.20 4.99
C LYS A 489 1.31 -22.07 4.34
N LEU A 490 0.98 -23.01 3.46
CA LEU A 490 -0.35 -23.18 2.92
C LEU A 490 -1.00 -24.38 3.60
N VAL A 491 -2.25 -24.24 4.03
CA VAL A 491 -3.02 -25.33 4.64
C VAL A 491 -4.19 -25.73 3.76
N ASP A 492 -4.58 -26.99 3.83
CA ASP A 492 -5.64 -27.57 3.03
C ASP A 492 -6.98 -26.87 3.24
N VAL A 493 -7.66 -26.61 2.13
CA VAL A 493 -9.07 -26.24 2.07
C VAL A 493 -9.79 -27.29 1.20
N ALA A 494 -9.90 -28.50 1.75
CA ALA A 494 -10.35 -29.69 1.02
C ALA A 494 -11.71 -29.50 0.35
N GLN A 495 -12.65 -28.81 0.99
CA GLN A 495 -13.98 -28.50 0.43
C GLN A 495 -13.94 -27.64 -0.83
N MET A 496 -12.84 -26.94 -1.09
CA MET A 496 -12.63 -26.12 -2.29
C MET A 496 -11.55 -26.73 -3.22
N ASN A 497 -11.07 -27.94 -2.90
CA ASN A 497 -10.02 -28.63 -3.63
C ASN A 497 -8.68 -27.87 -3.74
N TYR A 498 -8.36 -27.06 -2.72
CA TYR A 498 -7.03 -26.46 -2.54
C TYR A 498 -6.25 -27.33 -1.53
N LEU A 499 -5.16 -27.93 -1.98
CA LEU A 499 -4.37 -28.88 -1.17
C LEU A 499 -2.91 -28.41 -1.10
N ALA A 500 -2.35 -28.37 0.10
CA ALA A 500 -0.98 -27.93 0.36
C ALA A 500 0.07 -28.76 -0.39
N ILE A 501 -0.19 -30.08 -0.56
CA ILE A 501 0.66 -30.97 -1.34
C ILE A 501 0.80 -30.55 -2.83
N ASN A 502 -0.19 -29.81 -3.35
CA ASN A 502 -0.19 -29.25 -4.69
C ASN A 502 0.38 -27.81 -4.71
N GLY A 503 0.88 -27.31 -3.58
CA GLY A 503 1.32 -25.94 -3.42
C GLY A 503 0.17 -24.90 -3.40
N GLU A 504 -1.06 -25.32 -3.06
CA GLU A 504 -2.25 -24.48 -3.03
C GLU A 504 -2.97 -24.62 -1.68
N GLY A 505 -3.48 -23.52 -1.12
CA GLY A 505 -4.18 -23.58 0.16
C GLY A 505 -4.44 -22.21 0.78
N GLU A 506 -4.94 -22.22 2.02
CA GLU A 506 -5.08 -21.02 2.84
C GLU A 506 -3.72 -20.59 3.35
N VAL A 507 -3.41 -19.29 3.21
CA VAL A 507 -2.15 -18.71 3.69
C VAL A 507 -2.16 -18.64 5.21
N CYS A 508 -1.17 -19.26 5.85
CA CYS A 508 -0.89 -19.13 7.27
C CYS A 508 0.46 -18.48 7.51
N VAL A 509 0.51 -17.51 8.43
CA VAL A 509 1.70 -16.69 8.73
C VAL A 509 2.09 -16.85 10.19
N LYS A 510 3.39 -17.04 10.46
CA LYS A 510 3.94 -17.09 11.83
C LYS A 510 5.22 -16.27 11.91
N GLY A 511 5.30 -15.39 12.90
CA GLY A 511 6.51 -14.57 13.10
C GLY A 511 6.29 -13.41 14.07
N PRO A 512 7.38 -12.70 14.42
CA PRO A 512 7.34 -11.56 15.34
C PRO A 512 6.49 -10.38 14.86
N ASN A 513 6.08 -10.34 13.59
CA ASN A 513 5.17 -9.34 13.04
C ASN A 513 3.68 -9.70 13.20
N VAL A 514 3.35 -10.90 13.72
CA VAL A 514 1.98 -11.34 13.93
C VAL A 514 1.43 -10.72 15.23
N PHE A 515 0.21 -10.23 15.20
CA PHE A 515 -0.47 -9.54 16.29
C PHE A 515 -0.73 -10.44 17.51
N LEU A 516 -1.05 -9.83 18.65
CA LEU A 516 -1.37 -10.59 19.87
C LEU A 516 -2.78 -11.20 19.87
N GLY A 517 -3.67 -10.68 19.04
CA GLY A 517 -5.09 -11.06 18.98
C GLY A 517 -5.99 -9.84 18.85
N TYR A 518 -7.30 -10.05 18.99
CA TYR A 518 -8.30 -8.98 18.95
C TYR A 518 -8.68 -8.52 20.35
N LEU A 519 -8.78 -7.22 20.54
CA LEU A 519 -9.13 -6.57 21.80
C LEU A 519 -10.45 -7.08 22.36
N ASN A 520 -10.41 -7.67 23.57
CA ASN A 520 -11.57 -8.24 24.28
C ASN A 520 -12.46 -9.13 23.38
N ASP A 521 -11.84 -9.94 22.52
CA ASP A 521 -12.54 -10.86 21.61
C ASP A 521 -11.75 -12.18 21.46
N PRO A 522 -11.75 -13.03 22.51
CA PRO A 522 -11.00 -14.29 22.51
C PRO A 522 -11.50 -15.29 21.46
N GLU A 523 -12.82 -15.29 21.15
CA GLU A 523 -13.38 -16.18 20.13
C GLU A 523 -12.82 -15.84 18.74
N LYS A 524 -12.86 -14.56 18.37
CA LYS A 524 -12.29 -14.12 17.08
C LYS A 524 -10.77 -14.24 17.04
N THR A 525 -10.11 -14.15 18.18
CA THR A 525 -8.68 -14.41 18.28
C THR A 525 -8.38 -15.88 18.00
N ALA A 526 -9.12 -16.82 18.60
CA ALA A 526 -8.96 -18.24 18.37
C ALA A 526 -9.36 -18.69 16.95
N GLU A 527 -10.27 -17.96 16.28
CA GLU A 527 -10.57 -18.18 14.86
C GLU A 527 -9.39 -17.77 13.94
N ALA A 528 -8.60 -16.78 14.36
CA ALA A 528 -7.53 -16.21 13.55
C ALA A 528 -6.14 -16.78 13.89
N LEU A 529 -5.87 -17.07 15.15
CA LEU A 529 -4.61 -17.65 15.65
C LEU A 529 -4.85 -19.06 16.17
N ASP A 530 -4.14 -20.03 15.60
CA ASP A 530 -4.17 -21.39 16.12
C ASP A 530 -3.30 -21.56 17.39
N ALA A 531 -3.37 -22.76 18.00
CA ALA A 531 -2.63 -23.08 19.22
C ALA A 531 -1.09 -23.04 19.04
N GLU A 532 -0.61 -23.15 17.82
CA GLU A 532 0.81 -23.08 17.47
C GLU A 532 1.30 -21.65 17.16
N GLY A 533 0.37 -20.68 17.15
CA GLY A 533 0.65 -19.27 16.83
C GLY A 533 0.70 -18.94 15.33
N TRP A 534 0.09 -19.77 14.48
CA TRP A 534 -0.11 -19.44 13.08
C TRP A 534 -1.34 -18.57 12.89
N LEU A 535 -1.17 -17.48 12.18
CA LEU A 535 -2.26 -16.61 11.73
C LEU A 535 -2.90 -17.21 10.47
N HIS A 536 -4.17 -17.60 10.55
CA HIS A 536 -5.01 -17.97 9.42
C HIS A 536 -5.55 -16.71 8.74
N THR A 537 -5.04 -16.40 7.55
CA THR A 537 -5.36 -15.13 6.88
C THR A 537 -6.76 -15.09 6.26
N GLY A 538 -7.33 -16.25 5.99
CA GLY A 538 -8.57 -16.38 5.22
C GLY A 538 -8.39 -16.11 3.73
N ASP A 539 -7.16 -15.98 3.23
CA ASP A 539 -6.83 -15.78 1.83
C ASP A 539 -6.28 -17.08 1.23
N ILE A 540 -6.72 -17.44 0.03
CA ILE A 540 -6.24 -18.60 -0.72
C ILE A 540 -5.11 -18.17 -1.64
N ALA A 541 -4.03 -18.94 -1.65
CA ALA A 541 -2.88 -18.69 -2.50
C ALA A 541 -2.29 -19.97 -3.08
N LYS A 542 -1.31 -19.77 -3.96
CA LYS A 542 -0.46 -20.84 -4.47
C LYS A 542 0.99 -20.43 -4.56
N TRP A 543 1.90 -21.38 -4.33
CA TRP A 543 3.31 -21.22 -4.59
C TRP A 543 3.60 -21.31 -6.08
N LEU A 544 4.46 -20.43 -6.57
CA LEU A 544 5.03 -20.51 -7.91
C LEU A 544 6.38 -21.24 -7.86
N PRO A 545 6.86 -21.80 -8.99
CA PRO A 545 8.09 -22.60 -9.00
C PRO A 545 9.35 -21.90 -8.50
N ASN A 546 9.37 -20.57 -8.53
CA ASN A 546 10.48 -19.75 -8.05
C ASN A 546 10.36 -19.38 -6.55
N GLY A 547 9.45 -19.99 -5.80
CA GLY A 547 9.25 -19.74 -4.38
C GLY A 547 8.54 -18.42 -4.05
N THR A 548 7.85 -17.81 -5.02
CA THR A 548 6.98 -16.64 -4.79
C THR A 548 5.53 -17.07 -4.61
N LEU A 549 4.75 -16.24 -3.90
CA LEU A 549 3.34 -16.49 -3.59
C LEU A 549 2.43 -15.75 -4.57
N LYS A 550 1.39 -16.41 -5.04
CA LYS A 550 0.31 -15.81 -5.84
C LYS A 550 -1.01 -15.94 -5.11
N ILE A 551 -1.63 -14.81 -4.76
CA ILE A 551 -2.97 -14.79 -4.14
C ILE A 551 -4.01 -15.14 -5.21
N VAL A 552 -4.96 -16.00 -4.84
CA VAL A 552 -6.06 -16.44 -5.70
C VAL A 552 -7.32 -15.62 -5.39
N ASP A 553 -7.81 -15.67 -4.14
CA ASP A 553 -8.96 -14.87 -3.65
C ASP A 553 -9.13 -15.08 -2.13
N ARG A 554 -10.11 -14.42 -1.54
CA ARG A 554 -10.51 -14.65 -0.16
C ARG A 554 -11.40 -15.88 -0.03
N LYS A 555 -11.10 -16.77 0.93
CA LYS A 555 -11.86 -17.97 1.23
C LYS A 555 -13.38 -17.70 1.40
N LYS A 556 -13.74 -16.63 2.09
CA LYS A 556 -15.13 -16.19 2.33
C LYS A 556 -15.82 -15.60 1.10
N HIS A 557 -15.08 -15.19 0.07
CA HIS A 557 -15.63 -14.60 -1.15
C HIS A 557 -15.80 -15.61 -2.26
N ILE A 558 -15.07 -16.73 -2.18
CA ILE A 558 -15.22 -17.83 -3.13
C ILE A 558 -16.57 -18.50 -2.91
N PHE A 559 -17.33 -18.66 -3.99
CA PHE A 559 -18.63 -19.33 -3.99
C PHE A 559 -18.69 -20.40 -5.08
N LYS A 560 -19.65 -21.32 -4.96
CA LYS A 560 -19.84 -22.44 -5.88
C LYS A 560 -21.06 -22.22 -6.74
N LEU A 561 -20.93 -22.41 -8.05
CA LEU A 561 -22.06 -22.41 -8.98
C LEU A 561 -22.78 -23.74 -9.01
N ALA A 562 -23.99 -23.77 -9.60
CA ALA A 562 -24.84 -24.97 -9.68
C ALA A 562 -24.15 -26.20 -10.32
N GLN A 563 -23.26 -25.97 -11.28
CA GLN A 563 -22.47 -27.03 -11.92
C GLN A 563 -21.26 -27.51 -11.12
N GLY A 564 -21.02 -26.97 -9.94
CA GLY A 564 -19.95 -27.39 -9.05
C GLY A 564 -18.63 -26.61 -9.17
N GLU A 565 -18.55 -25.62 -10.05
CA GLU A 565 -17.36 -24.79 -10.24
C GLU A 565 -17.23 -23.73 -9.13
N TYR A 566 -16.02 -23.59 -8.57
CA TYR A 566 -15.69 -22.55 -7.62
C TYR A 566 -15.25 -21.27 -8.33
N ILE A 567 -15.81 -20.18 -7.91
CA ILE A 567 -15.59 -18.84 -8.47
C ILE A 567 -14.86 -17.96 -7.47
N ALA A 568 -13.76 -17.36 -7.93
CA ALA A 568 -13.02 -16.31 -7.27
C ALA A 568 -13.44 -14.95 -7.85
N PRO A 569 -14.42 -14.24 -7.27
CA PRO A 569 -15.02 -13.08 -7.89
C PRO A 569 -14.06 -11.89 -8.03
N GLU A 570 -13.15 -11.67 -7.06
CA GLU A 570 -12.18 -10.57 -7.13
C GLU A 570 -11.21 -10.73 -8.31
N LYS A 571 -10.84 -11.96 -8.67
CA LYS A 571 -10.05 -12.27 -9.87
C LYS A 571 -10.75 -11.77 -11.14
N ILE A 572 -12.05 -11.98 -11.23
CA ILE A 572 -12.88 -11.62 -12.39
C ILE A 572 -13.10 -10.10 -12.43
N GLU A 573 -13.40 -9.50 -11.30
CA GLU A 573 -13.58 -8.06 -11.14
C GLU A 573 -12.34 -7.29 -11.57
N ASN A 574 -11.15 -7.77 -11.20
CA ASN A 574 -9.86 -7.18 -11.59
C ASN A 574 -9.60 -7.23 -13.11
N VAL A 575 -10.18 -8.17 -13.81
CA VAL A 575 -10.13 -8.22 -15.27
C VAL A 575 -11.08 -7.18 -15.88
N TYR A 576 -12.29 -7.06 -15.34
CA TYR A 576 -13.33 -6.23 -15.92
C TYR A 576 -13.13 -4.71 -15.69
N VAL A 577 -12.52 -4.31 -14.57
CA VAL A 577 -12.14 -2.91 -14.33
C VAL A 577 -11.02 -2.41 -15.26
N ARG A 578 -10.47 -3.27 -16.12
CA ARG A 578 -9.54 -2.86 -17.20
C ARG A 578 -10.24 -2.26 -18.41
N SER A 579 -11.57 -2.33 -18.50
CA SER A 579 -12.32 -1.60 -19.50
C SER A 579 -12.28 -0.09 -19.21
N ASP A 580 -11.85 0.72 -20.18
CA ASP A 580 -11.78 2.19 -20.05
C ASP A 580 -13.13 2.82 -19.61
N ALA A 581 -14.24 2.10 -19.82
CA ALA A 581 -15.57 2.58 -19.49
C ALA A 581 -16.04 2.14 -18.09
N VAL A 582 -15.33 1.27 -17.40
CA VAL A 582 -15.75 0.67 -16.12
C VAL A 582 -14.92 1.22 -14.96
N ALA A 583 -15.59 1.89 -14.01
CA ALA A 583 -14.96 2.37 -12.78
C ALA A 583 -14.98 1.35 -11.65
N GLN A 584 -16.10 0.64 -11.47
CA GLN A 584 -16.29 -0.34 -10.42
C GLN A 584 -17.16 -1.49 -10.94
N VAL A 585 -16.90 -2.69 -10.43
CA VAL A 585 -17.69 -3.86 -10.76
C VAL A 585 -17.87 -4.75 -9.53
N PHE A 586 -19.04 -5.32 -9.39
CA PHE A 586 -19.38 -6.33 -8.40
C PHE A 586 -19.89 -7.56 -9.11
N VAL A 587 -19.10 -8.63 -9.12
CA VAL A 587 -19.45 -9.93 -9.71
C VAL A 587 -20.20 -10.77 -8.68
N HIS A 588 -21.35 -11.32 -9.08
CA HIS A 588 -22.19 -12.18 -8.26
C HIS A 588 -22.52 -13.49 -8.97
N GLY A 589 -22.55 -14.56 -8.16
CA GLY A 589 -23.06 -15.86 -8.54
C GLY A 589 -23.83 -16.50 -7.38
N ASP A 590 -24.77 -17.34 -7.73
CA ASP A 590 -25.61 -18.07 -6.79
C ASP A 590 -25.40 -19.58 -6.98
N SER A 591 -25.42 -20.36 -5.90
CA SER A 591 -25.23 -21.81 -5.92
C SER A 591 -26.33 -22.58 -6.71
N LEU A 592 -27.44 -21.93 -6.96
CA LEU A 592 -28.54 -22.46 -7.78
C LEU A 592 -28.51 -21.99 -9.24
N GLN A 593 -27.52 -21.14 -9.59
CA GLN A 593 -27.39 -20.57 -10.93
C GLN A 593 -26.13 -21.12 -11.62
N ALA A 594 -26.22 -21.30 -12.96
CA ALA A 594 -25.09 -21.80 -13.75
C ALA A 594 -24.20 -20.66 -14.30
N TYR A 595 -24.59 -19.40 -14.12
CA TYR A 595 -23.95 -18.25 -14.72
C TYR A 595 -23.66 -17.15 -13.70
N LEU A 596 -22.68 -16.30 -14.05
CA LEU A 596 -22.36 -15.08 -13.33
C LEU A 596 -23.08 -13.89 -13.89
N VAL A 597 -23.44 -12.97 -13.01
CA VAL A 597 -23.95 -11.63 -13.34
C VAL A 597 -23.09 -10.57 -12.68
N ALA A 598 -23.16 -9.32 -13.14
CA ALA A 598 -22.43 -8.24 -12.50
C ALA A 598 -23.25 -6.94 -12.42
N VAL A 599 -22.99 -6.19 -11.36
CA VAL A 599 -23.34 -4.77 -11.24
C VAL A 599 -22.12 -3.96 -11.63
N VAL A 600 -22.28 -3.03 -12.56
CA VAL A 600 -21.18 -2.25 -13.15
C VAL A 600 -21.47 -0.78 -12.96
N VAL A 601 -20.51 -0.04 -12.42
CA VAL A 601 -20.52 1.43 -12.39
C VAL A 601 -19.57 1.92 -13.47
N LEU A 602 -20.06 2.76 -14.36
CA LEU A 602 -19.29 3.30 -15.47
C LEU A 602 -18.42 4.47 -14.98
N ASP A 603 -17.30 4.72 -15.66
CA ASP A 603 -16.40 5.80 -15.31
C ASP A 603 -16.92 7.14 -15.84
N PRO A 604 -17.27 8.12 -14.99
CA PRO A 604 -17.80 9.40 -15.41
C PRO A 604 -16.84 10.22 -16.28
N ASP A 605 -15.53 10.06 -16.06
CA ASP A 605 -14.49 10.83 -16.73
C ASP A 605 -14.18 10.25 -18.13
N PHE A 606 -14.33 8.93 -18.32
CA PHE A 606 -13.90 8.23 -19.52
C PHE A 606 -15.04 7.72 -20.40
N LEU A 607 -16.26 7.53 -19.87
CA LEU A 607 -17.38 6.95 -20.59
C LEU A 607 -17.72 7.69 -21.89
N SER A 608 -17.83 9.01 -21.86
CA SER A 608 -18.18 9.80 -23.07
C SER A 608 -17.13 9.66 -24.17
N ALA A 609 -15.83 9.67 -23.80
CA ALA A 609 -14.75 9.46 -24.76
C ALA A 609 -14.76 8.03 -25.31
N TRP A 610 -15.07 7.04 -24.48
CA TRP A 610 -15.16 5.63 -24.88
C TRP A 610 -16.33 5.39 -25.84
N THR A 611 -17.53 5.90 -25.54
CA THR A 611 -18.73 5.74 -26.41
C THR A 611 -18.56 6.45 -27.75
N LYS A 612 -17.96 7.65 -27.77
CA LYS A 612 -17.62 8.36 -29.02
C LYS A 612 -16.65 7.55 -29.89
N ARG A 613 -15.63 6.97 -29.28
CA ARG A 613 -14.62 6.18 -29.99
C ARG A 613 -15.17 4.85 -30.50
N THR A 614 -15.94 4.14 -29.67
CA THR A 614 -16.34 2.74 -29.90
C THR A 614 -17.63 2.65 -30.66
N MET A 615 -18.61 3.55 -30.39
CA MET A 615 -19.98 3.48 -30.88
C MET A 615 -20.39 4.70 -31.67
N LYS A 616 -19.59 5.78 -31.70
CA LYS A 616 -19.97 7.09 -32.28
C LYS A 616 -21.20 7.71 -31.60
N VAL A 617 -21.41 7.43 -30.32
CA VAL A 617 -22.53 7.94 -29.50
C VAL A 617 -21.98 8.97 -28.52
N ASP A 618 -22.72 10.07 -28.33
CA ASP A 618 -22.45 11.13 -27.35
C ASP A 618 -23.68 11.35 -26.47
N GLY A 619 -23.46 11.84 -25.24
CA GLY A 619 -24.54 12.14 -24.29
C GLY A 619 -24.02 12.47 -22.90
N SER A 620 -24.94 12.92 -22.04
CA SER A 620 -24.62 13.03 -20.60
C SER A 620 -24.39 11.66 -19.98
N TYR A 621 -23.70 11.62 -18.86
CA TYR A 621 -23.38 10.38 -18.14
C TYR A 621 -24.65 9.55 -17.88
N ASP A 622 -25.69 10.15 -17.30
CA ASP A 622 -26.94 9.46 -16.96
C ASP A 622 -27.67 8.95 -18.20
N ALA A 623 -27.67 9.74 -19.28
CA ALA A 623 -28.25 9.33 -20.55
C ALA A 623 -27.53 8.12 -21.15
N LEU A 624 -26.17 8.09 -21.07
CA LEU A 624 -25.37 6.97 -21.55
C LEU A 624 -25.57 5.72 -20.69
N CYS A 625 -25.63 5.87 -19.36
CA CYS A 625 -25.89 4.76 -18.43
C CYS A 625 -27.22 4.06 -18.67
N SER A 626 -28.25 4.79 -19.14
CA SER A 626 -29.60 4.29 -19.35
C SER A 626 -29.79 3.57 -20.70
N ARG A 627 -28.79 3.62 -21.59
CA ARG A 627 -28.94 3.08 -22.99
C ARG A 627 -28.66 1.59 -23.04
N ALA A 628 -29.56 0.85 -23.66
CA ALA A 628 -29.43 -0.59 -23.87
C ALA A 628 -28.27 -0.97 -24.80
N ASP A 629 -27.97 -0.16 -25.82
CA ASP A 629 -26.85 -0.39 -26.74
C ASP A 629 -25.49 -0.15 -26.06
N VAL A 630 -25.39 0.85 -25.17
CA VAL A 630 -24.21 1.08 -24.33
C VAL A 630 -24.01 -0.12 -23.39
N LYS A 631 -25.05 -0.59 -22.71
CA LYS A 631 -25.01 -1.79 -21.86
C LYS A 631 -24.51 -3.01 -22.64
N ALA A 632 -25.02 -3.25 -23.84
CA ALA A 632 -24.58 -4.36 -24.68
C ALA A 632 -23.10 -4.24 -25.11
N ALA A 633 -22.65 -3.03 -25.45
CA ALA A 633 -21.28 -2.76 -25.83
C ALA A 633 -20.30 -2.96 -24.66
N ILE A 634 -20.66 -2.50 -23.44
CA ILE A 634 -19.88 -2.72 -22.22
C ILE A 634 -19.74 -4.21 -21.93
N LEU A 635 -20.85 -4.97 -21.95
CA LEU A 635 -20.80 -6.42 -21.74
C LEU A 635 -19.90 -7.12 -22.76
N LYS A 636 -19.98 -6.72 -24.03
CA LYS A 636 -19.12 -7.25 -25.09
C LYS A 636 -17.64 -6.96 -24.84
N ASP A 637 -17.31 -5.76 -24.37
CA ASP A 637 -15.94 -5.38 -24.02
C ASP A 637 -15.42 -6.17 -22.82
N MET A 638 -16.22 -6.33 -21.76
CA MET A 638 -15.90 -7.15 -20.60
C MET A 638 -15.64 -8.61 -21.00
N VAL A 639 -16.50 -9.20 -21.83
CA VAL A 639 -16.33 -10.58 -22.32
C VAL A 639 -15.04 -10.72 -23.16
N ARG A 640 -14.72 -9.72 -23.99
CA ARG A 640 -13.45 -9.68 -24.75
C ARG A 640 -12.25 -9.68 -23.80
N LEU A 641 -12.23 -8.78 -22.81
CA LEU A 641 -11.18 -8.70 -21.80
C LEU A 641 -11.06 -9.99 -21.01
N GLY A 642 -12.19 -10.60 -20.65
CA GLY A 642 -12.22 -11.90 -19.98
C GLY A 642 -11.52 -12.99 -20.78
N LYS A 643 -11.82 -13.11 -22.09
CA LYS A 643 -11.17 -14.07 -22.99
C LYS A 643 -9.67 -13.79 -23.14
N GLU A 644 -9.28 -12.54 -23.36
CA GLU A 644 -7.88 -12.12 -23.49
C GLU A 644 -7.07 -12.40 -22.21
N SER A 645 -7.71 -12.32 -21.04
CA SER A 645 -7.11 -12.60 -19.73
C SER A 645 -7.17 -14.06 -19.32
N GLY A 646 -7.70 -14.96 -20.18
CA GLY A 646 -7.77 -16.39 -19.92
C GLY A 646 -8.86 -16.81 -18.91
N LEU A 647 -9.89 -15.99 -18.68
CA LEU A 647 -11.05 -16.40 -17.90
C LEU A 647 -11.79 -17.54 -18.62
N LYS A 648 -12.09 -18.59 -17.87
CA LYS A 648 -12.88 -19.72 -18.36
C LYS A 648 -14.32 -19.29 -18.68
N SER A 649 -15.06 -20.07 -19.45
CA SER A 649 -16.41 -19.71 -19.88
C SER A 649 -17.39 -19.49 -18.71
N PHE A 650 -17.23 -20.25 -17.64
CA PHE A 650 -18.04 -20.14 -16.41
C PHE A 650 -17.59 -18.97 -15.49
N GLU A 651 -16.38 -18.44 -15.68
CA GLU A 651 -15.89 -17.23 -15.00
C GLU A 651 -16.32 -15.94 -15.71
N GLN A 652 -17.01 -16.02 -16.84
CA GLN A 652 -17.46 -14.84 -17.60
C GLN A 652 -18.92 -14.50 -17.29
N VAL A 653 -19.18 -13.22 -17.02
CA VAL A 653 -20.53 -12.73 -16.77
C VAL A 653 -21.39 -12.84 -18.02
N LYS A 654 -22.66 -13.21 -17.85
CA LYS A 654 -23.64 -13.34 -18.93
C LYS A 654 -24.55 -12.11 -19.07
N ALA A 655 -24.77 -11.40 -17.97
CA ALA A 655 -25.56 -10.19 -17.96
C ALA A 655 -24.99 -9.18 -16.96
N ILE A 656 -25.24 -7.89 -17.22
CA ILE A 656 -24.81 -6.81 -16.34
C ILE A 656 -25.98 -5.88 -16.03
N TYR A 657 -25.95 -5.25 -14.86
CA TYR A 657 -26.76 -4.08 -14.51
C TYR A 657 -25.84 -2.87 -14.41
N ILE A 658 -26.17 -1.78 -15.10
CA ILE A 658 -25.43 -0.52 -14.99
C ILE A 658 -26.04 0.29 -13.87
N HIS A 659 -25.21 0.66 -12.90
CA HIS A 659 -25.55 1.56 -11.79
C HIS A 659 -24.88 2.90 -12.01
N SER A 660 -25.62 4.00 -11.90
CA SER A 660 -25.10 5.35 -12.19
C SER A 660 -24.30 5.96 -11.03
N GLU A 661 -24.54 5.52 -9.80
CA GLU A 661 -23.85 6.05 -8.61
C GLU A 661 -22.63 5.19 -8.26
N MET A 662 -21.52 5.85 -7.88
CA MET A 662 -20.31 5.15 -7.42
C MET A 662 -20.55 4.46 -6.08
N PHE A 663 -20.05 3.22 -5.94
CA PHE A 663 -19.95 2.60 -4.62
C PHE A 663 -19.01 3.45 -3.76
N SER A 664 -19.42 3.75 -2.54
CA SER A 664 -18.71 4.64 -1.63
C SER A 664 -18.83 4.19 -0.18
N VAL A 665 -18.05 4.81 0.68
CA VAL A 665 -18.19 4.65 2.13
C VAL A 665 -19.50 5.27 2.61
N ASN A 666 -19.89 6.40 2.01
CA ASN A 666 -21.10 7.15 2.40
C ASN A 666 -22.39 6.37 2.14
N ASN A 667 -22.47 5.61 1.04
CA ASN A 667 -23.65 4.75 0.75
C ASN A 667 -23.51 3.35 1.38
N GLY A 668 -22.50 3.12 2.20
CA GLY A 668 -22.32 1.87 2.95
C GLY A 668 -21.82 0.68 2.12
N LEU A 669 -21.52 0.85 0.83
CA LEU A 669 -21.14 -0.23 -0.07
C LEU A 669 -19.64 -0.51 -0.09
N LEU A 670 -18.81 0.42 0.41
CA LEU A 670 -17.38 0.22 0.58
C LEU A 670 -16.96 0.34 2.05
N THR A 671 -15.86 -0.31 2.39
CA THR A 671 -15.16 -0.09 3.66
C THR A 671 -14.41 1.25 3.63
N PRO A 672 -13.97 1.80 4.79
CA PRO A 672 -13.10 2.98 4.83
C PRO A 672 -11.83 2.86 4.00
N THR A 673 -11.35 1.64 3.77
CA THR A 673 -10.23 1.33 2.89
C THR A 673 -10.63 1.11 1.42
N LEU A 674 -11.86 1.49 1.05
CA LEU A 674 -12.44 1.39 -0.28
C LEU A 674 -12.57 -0.05 -0.83
N LYS A 675 -12.62 -1.05 0.05
CA LYS A 675 -12.90 -2.46 -0.31
C LYS A 675 -14.40 -2.71 -0.38
N ALA A 676 -14.83 -3.52 -1.34
CA ALA A 676 -16.24 -3.86 -1.52
C ALA A 676 -16.80 -4.63 -0.32
N LYS A 677 -17.91 -4.18 0.24
CA LYS A 677 -18.69 -4.91 1.24
C LYS A 677 -19.67 -5.83 0.52
N ARG A 678 -19.20 -7.04 0.19
CA ARG A 678 -19.93 -7.95 -0.71
C ARG A 678 -21.33 -8.33 -0.24
N ASN A 679 -21.55 -8.49 1.07
CA ASN A 679 -22.86 -8.80 1.60
C ASN A 679 -23.85 -7.63 1.44
N GLU A 680 -23.40 -6.42 1.74
CA GLU A 680 -24.17 -5.19 1.59
C GLU A 680 -24.47 -4.91 0.11
N LEU A 681 -23.49 -5.11 -0.77
CA LEU A 681 -23.69 -4.99 -2.23
C LEU A 681 -24.73 -6.01 -2.71
N ARG A 682 -24.65 -7.27 -2.26
CA ARG A 682 -25.64 -8.30 -2.61
C ARG A 682 -27.05 -7.95 -2.14
N GLN A 683 -27.18 -7.41 -0.93
CA GLN A 683 -28.48 -7.00 -0.38
C GLN A 683 -29.03 -5.77 -1.11
N TYR A 684 -28.18 -4.77 -1.30
CA TYR A 684 -28.56 -3.51 -1.97
C TYR A 684 -29.04 -3.72 -3.41
N PHE A 685 -28.37 -4.62 -4.14
CA PHE A 685 -28.71 -4.94 -5.54
C PHE A 685 -29.52 -6.21 -5.71
N ARG A 686 -30.18 -6.72 -4.67
CA ARG A 686 -30.89 -8.00 -4.72
C ARG A 686 -31.92 -8.07 -5.84
N SER A 687 -32.78 -7.05 -5.98
CA SER A 687 -33.81 -7.00 -7.03
C SER A 687 -33.22 -7.00 -8.44
N GLN A 688 -32.16 -6.22 -8.67
CA GLN A 688 -31.47 -6.14 -9.96
C GLN A 688 -30.78 -7.47 -10.32
N ILE A 689 -30.18 -8.12 -9.34
CA ILE A 689 -29.54 -9.43 -9.50
C ILE A 689 -30.61 -10.48 -9.89
N ASP A 690 -31.74 -10.49 -9.21
CA ASP A 690 -32.84 -11.41 -9.49
C ASP A 690 -33.44 -11.18 -10.87
N GLU A 691 -33.59 -9.92 -11.31
CA GLU A 691 -34.03 -9.55 -12.68
C GLU A 691 -33.03 -10.03 -13.75
N LEU A 692 -31.71 -9.91 -13.48
CA LEU A 692 -30.70 -10.40 -14.42
C LEU A 692 -30.79 -11.92 -14.60
N TYR A 693 -30.95 -12.68 -13.52
CA TYR A 693 -31.14 -14.13 -13.60
C TYR A 693 -32.45 -14.52 -14.25
N ALA A 694 -33.54 -13.81 -13.95
CA ALA A 694 -34.83 -14.04 -14.62
C ALA A 694 -34.76 -13.79 -16.14
N GLY A 695 -33.98 -12.81 -16.56
CA GLY A 695 -33.71 -12.53 -17.98
C GLY A 695 -32.94 -13.64 -18.69
N ILE A 696 -31.88 -14.15 -18.03
CA ILE A 696 -31.04 -15.25 -18.56
C ILE A 696 -31.84 -16.56 -18.67
N ASN A 697 -32.61 -16.87 -17.63
CA ASN A 697 -33.37 -18.14 -17.58
C ASN A 697 -34.57 -18.18 -18.55
N LYS A 698 -34.96 -17.04 -19.12
CA LYS A 698 -36.01 -16.94 -20.17
C LYS A 698 -35.48 -16.98 -21.60
N SER A 699 -34.18 -16.75 -21.78
CA SER A 699 -33.48 -16.79 -23.07
C SER A 699 -32.85 -18.16 -23.32
#